data_3a2e70459824ff24f3d26b31d3c89667
#
_entry.id   3a2e70459824ff24f3d26b31d3c89667
#
_cell.length_a   1.000
_cell.length_b   1.000
_cell.length_c   1.000
_cell.angle_alpha   90.00
_cell.angle_beta   90.00
_cell.angle_gamma   90.00
#
_symmetry.space_group_name_H-M   'P 1'
#
loop_
_entity.id
_entity.type
_entity.pdbx_description
1 polymer ?
#
loop_
_entity_poly.entity_id
_entity_poly.type
_entity_poly.pdbx_seq_one_letter_code
_entity_poly.pdbx_strand_id
1 'polypeptide(L)'
;GELFTILDDASLSTYEQEALEFLYAYMPLADITDYPGEFHLMNIRASQRAAEEMPWGKTIPEDLFRHFVLPVRVNNEQLDSARVVFYKELKNRVKSLSLYDAILEVNHWCHEKAVYMPSDARTSSPLATVSTAYGRCGEESTLLVAALRSVGIPARQVYTPRWAHTDDNHAWVEAWADGKWHFLGACEPEPVLDLGWFNAPASRGMLMHTKVFGRYEGKEEVMSVNPTYTEINVIDNYAPTAQAKVMVKDEAGNPVPDACVEFKLYNYAEFYTVATKHTDDSGMCGLTAGKGDMLVWASKDGRFGFSKLSFGKQAELTVTLDKEAGDSFTVDVDIVPPAESANLPDVTPEQRAENDRRLAVEDSIRNAYVGKFISEEAARNFARDYKLDRDAVAKILIAARGNYKVIYEFMTRLRSDNSRKGGIDLLQQISAKDLRDVRLDVLIDHMQSRVRTTNAGDFRKYVRNPRVSNEMLTPYKTFFGKVISKEDVEAYVAEPMKMVAWVAKNIQVNKECNLGAPPVSPEGVWKARLADPHSRDIFFVSMARSMGVPARIDEVTGKVQLITDDGAIDVNFEAVGQAPAQRGRLAAKYTPIQSLDNPKYYSHFTISKVTPQGNLQLLSYDEGDTDMGGGVTWSSLLKEGTSLDAGDYILVTGTRLAC
;
A
#
# COMPACT_ATOMS: atom_id res chain seq x y z
N GLY A 1 4.84 -17.89 -23.14
CA GLY A 1 3.48 -17.68 -23.50
C GLY A 1 3.23 -16.24 -23.89
N GLU A 2 1.99 -15.89 -24.10
CA GLU A 2 1.54 -14.57 -24.57
C GLU A 2 2.07 -13.39 -23.74
N LEU A 3 2.24 -13.57 -22.43
CA LEU A 3 2.72 -12.52 -21.53
C LEU A 3 4.18 -12.09 -21.73
N PHE A 4 4.98 -12.88 -22.45
CA PHE A 4 6.43 -12.66 -22.61
C PHE A 4 6.85 -12.51 -24.06
N THR A 5 5.92 -12.27 -24.98
CA THR A 5 6.21 -12.21 -26.43
C THR A 5 7.20 -11.12 -26.83
N ILE A 6 7.27 -10.02 -26.05
CA ILE A 6 8.24 -8.96 -26.32
C ILE A 6 9.69 -9.45 -26.26
N LEU A 7 9.98 -10.49 -25.49
CA LEU A 7 11.34 -11.06 -25.39
C LEU A 7 11.79 -11.76 -26.67
N ASP A 8 10.85 -12.13 -27.54
CA ASP A 8 11.11 -12.81 -28.82
C ASP A 8 11.28 -11.82 -29.98
N ASP A 9 11.20 -10.51 -29.73
CA ASP A 9 11.33 -9.47 -30.75
C ASP A 9 12.79 -9.36 -31.24
N ALA A 10 13.04 -9.79 -32.47
CA ALA A 10 14.37 -9.76 -33.08
C ALA A 10 14.90 -8.34 -33.36
N SER A 11 14.06 -7.31 -33.30
CA SER A 11 14.49 -5.91 -33.51
C SER A 11 15.09 -5.26 -32.27
N LEU A 12 15.00 -5.90 -31.08
CA LEU A 12 15.57 -5.39 -29.84
C LEU A 12 17.10 -5.30 -29.90
N SER A 13 17.67 -4.21 -29.39
CA SER A 13 19.11 -4.13 -29.15
C SER A 13 19.52 -5.11 -28.04
N THR A 14 20.81 -5.42 -27.96
CA THR A 14 21.34 -6.27 -26.87
C THR A 14 21.01 -5.68 -25.48
N TYR A 15 21.17 -4.37 -25.33
CA TYR A 15 20.84 -3.68 -24.09
C TYR A 15 19.34 -3.78 -23.74
N GLU A 16 18.47 -3.56 -24.73
CA GLU A 16 17.00 -3.67 -24.53
C GLU A 16 16.61 -5.08 -24.14
N GLN A 17 17.20 -6.09 -24.78
CA GLN A 17 16.96 -7.50 -24.44
C GLN A 17 17.39 -7.81 -22.99
N GLU A 18 18.61 -7.44 -22.62
CA GLU A 18 19.14 -7.67 -21.26
C GLU A 18 18.32 -6.93 -20.19
N ALA A 19 17.91 -5.68 -20.48
CA ALA A 19 17.09 -4.89 -19.58
C ALA A 19 15.70 -5.50 -19.38
N LEU A 20 15.05 -5.97 -20.45
CA LEU A 20 13.77 -6.67 -20.36
C LEU A 20 13.89 -7.97 -19.57
N GLU A 21 14.91 -8.76 -19.84
CA GLU A 21 15.16 -10.01 -19.11
C GLU A 21 15.35 -9.75 -17.60
N PHE A 22 16.14 -8.73 -17.25
CA PHE A 22 16.32 -8.33 -15.85
C PHE A 22 15.01 -7.90 -15.21
N LEU A 23 14.24 -7.03 -15.85
CA LEU A 23 12.97 -6.55 -15.31
C LEU A 23 11.95 -7.69 -15.14
N TYR A 24 11.79 -8.54 -16.15
CA TYR A 24 10.84 -9.67 -16.07
C TYR A 24 11.28 -10.73 -15.04
N ALA A 25 12.56 -10.90 -14.80
CA ALA A 25 13.06 -11.86 -13.81
C ALA A 25 12.64 -11.51 -12.37
N TYR A 26 12.45 -10.20 -12.08
CA TYR A 26 12.15 -9.71 -10.73
C TYR A 26 10.82 -8.95 -10.64
N MET A 27 10.10 -8.85 -11.73
CA MET A 27 8.85 -8.11 -11.79
C MET A 27 7.76 -8.82 -11.01
N PRO A 28 6.99 -8.11 -10.15
CA PRO A 28 5.79 -8.68 -9.55
C PRO A 28 4.77 -9.11 -10.61
N LEU A 29 3.94 -10.10 -10.29
CA LEU A 29 2.96 -10.64 -11.23
C LEU A 29 2.04 -9.57 -11.82
N ALA A 30 1.59 -8.61 -11.02
CA ALA A 30 0.76 -7.49 -11.50
C ALA A 30 1.44 -6.72 -12.64
N ASP A 31 2.74 -6.52 -12.56
CA ASP A 31 3.48 -5.79 -13.60
C ASP A 31 3.67 -6.62 -14.88
N ILE A 32 3.68 -7.94 -14.75
CA ILE A 32 3.72 -8.85 -15.89
C ILE A 32 2.37 -8.87 -16.63
N THR A 33 1.28 -8.99 -15.89
CA THR A 33 -0.06 -9.24 -16.44
C THR A 33 -0.82 -7.97 -16.81
N ASP A 34 -0.63 -6.89 -16.07
CA ASP A 34 -1.47 -5.69 -16.18
C ASP A 34 -0.86 -4.61 -17.08
N TYR A 35 0.38 -4.82 -17.54
CA TYR A 35 1.07 -3.92 -18.47
C TYR A 35 1.66 -4.72 -19.63
N PRO A 36 1.47 -4.26 -20.89
CA PRO A 36 2.02 -4.96 -22.06
C PRO A 36 3.54 -4.82 -22.13
N GLY A 37 4.19 -5.71 -22.88
CA GLY A 37 5.65 -5.68 -23.05
C GLY A 37 6.17 -4.36 -23.62
N GLU A 38 5.41 -3.75 -24.51
CA GLU A 38 5.72 -2.43 -25.11
C GLU A 38 5.80 -1.32 -24.06
N PHE A 39 5.01 -1.40 -22.99
CA PHE A 39 5.10 -0.47 -21.86
C PHE A 39 6.47 -0.54 -21.18
N HIS A 40 6.96 -1.74 -20.92
CA HIS A 40 8.27 -1.93 -20.31
C HIS A 40 9.40 -1.48 -21.23
N LEU A 41 9.31 -1.81 -22.52
CA LEU A 41 10.29 -1.37 -23.52
C LEU A 41 10.32 0.16 -23.67
N MET A 42 9.18 0.81 -23.66
CA MET A 42 9.07 2.28 -23.69
C MET A 42 9.83 2.91 -22.52
N ASN A 43 9.68 2.35 -21.31
CA ASN A 43 10.38 2.85 -20.12
C ASN A 43 11.88 2.57 -20.15
N ILE A 44 12.31 1.43 -20.68
CA ILE A 44 13.72 1.10 -20.89
C ILE A 44 14.35 2.13 -21.83
N ARG A 45 13.73 2.40 -22.97
CA ARG A 45 14.19 3.39 -23.96
C ARG A 45 14.25 4.80 -23.38
N ALA A 46 13.26 5.17 -22.55
CA ALA A 46 13.28 6.45 -21.85
C ALA A 46 14.47 6.56 -20.87
N SER A 47 14.77 5.49 -20.14
CA SER A 47 15.92 5.43 -19.22
C SER A 47 17.25 5.54 -19.96
N GLN A 48 17.39 4.86 -21.08
CA GLN A 48 18.57 4.91 -21.94
C GLN A 48 18.78 6.33 -22.49
N ARG A 49 17.72 6.96 -22.96
CA ARG A 49 17.77 8.35 -23.45
C ARG A 49 18.22 9.31 -22.35
N ALA A 50 17.70 9.18 -21.14
CA ALA A 50 18.12 10.01 -20.02
C ALA A 50 19.61 9.83 -19.70
N ALA A 51 20.12 8.59 -19.72
CA ALA A 51 21.54 8.31 -19.52
C ALA A 51 22.43 8.91 -20.62
N GLU A 52 21.97 8.95 -21.86
CA GLU A 52 22.69 9.52 -22.99
C GLU A 52 22.67 11.05 -23.00
N GLU A 53 21.55 11.67 -22.65
CA GLU A 53 21.33 13.11 -22.79
C GLU A 53 21.68 13.92 -21.53
N MET A 54 21.60 13.33 -20.33
CA MET A 54 21.90 14.04 -19.09
C MET A 54 23.41 14.08 -18.80
N PRO A 55 23.94 15.20 -18.24
CA PRO A 55 25.37 15.35 -17.98
C PRO A 55 25.97 14.28 -17.07
N TRP A 56 25.18 13.73 -16.15
CA TRP A 56 25.61 12.72 -15.18
C TRP A 56 25.45 11.28 -15.68
N GLY A 57 24.88 11.07 -16.86
CA GLY A 57 24.53 9.74 -17.34
C GLY A 57 25.69 8.74 -17.36
N LYS A 58 26.91 9.21 -17.70
CA LYS A 58 28.12 8.37 -17.73
C LYS A 58 28.81 8.23 -16.37
N THR A 59 28.44 9.03 -15.38
CA THR A 59 29.05 9.00 -14.05
C THR A 59 28.30 8.11 -13.07
N ILE A 60 27.07 7.71 -13.40
CA ILE A 60 26.25 6.83 -12.55
C ILE A 60 26.79 5.41 -12.65
N PRO A 61 27.18 4.76 -11.53
CA PRO A 61 27.59 3.36 -11.54
C PRO A 61 26.50 2.46 -12.14
N GLU A 62 26.89 1.47 -12.92
CA GLU A 62 25.95 0.58 -13.61
C GLU A 62 24.99 -0.13 -12.66
N ASP A 63 25.47 -0.59 -11.51
CA ASP A 63 24.66 -1.25 -10.51
C ASP A 63 23.58 -0.33 -9.91
N LEU A 64 23.90 0.93 -9.65
CA LEU A 64 22.95 1.93 -9.18
C LEU A 64 21.92 2.29 -10.27
N PHE A 65 22.35 2.36 -11.52
CA PHE A 65 21.43 2.59 -12.63
C PHE A 65 20.43 1.43 -12.76
N ARG A 66 20.92 0.20 -12.73
CA ARG A 66 20.12 -1.01 -12.88
C ARG A 66 19.05 -1.14 -11.78
N HIS A 67 19.36 -0.78 -10.54
CA HIS A 67 18.46 -0.97 -9.41
C HIS A 67 17.65 0.27 -9.03
N PHE A 68 18.12 1.47 -9.35
CA PHE A 68 17.52 2.71 -8.86
C PHE A 68 17.15 3.73 -9.96
N VAL A 69 17.38 3.41 -11.22
CA VAL A 69 16.91 4.20 -12.37
C VAL A 69 16.04 3.36 -13.30
N LEU A 70 16.54 2.21 -13.73
CA LEU A 70 15.87 1.35 -14.71
C LEU A 70 14.48 0.87 -14.27
N PRO A 71 14.26 0.35 -13.06
CA PRO A 71 12.95 -0.10 -12.64
C PRO A 71 11.95 1.06 -12.58
N VAL A 72 10.77 0.84 -13.14
CA VAL A 72 9.66 1.80 -13.03
C VAL A 72 9.05 1.73 -11.63
N ARG A 73 8.84 0.52 -11.13
CA ARG A 73 8.23 0.31 -9.82
C ARG A 73 9.12 0.82 -8.69
N VAL A 74 8.53 1.65 -7.85
CA VAL A 74 9.15 2.22 -6.64
C VAL A 74 8.72 1.45 -5.40
N ASN A 75 7.43 1.22 -5.25
CA ASN A 75 6.82 0.47 -4.16
C ASN A 75 5.51 -0.16 -4.65
N ASN A 76 4.39 0.09 -3.98
CA ASN A 76 3.08 -0.48 -4.28
C ASN A 76 2.17 0.44 -5.11
N GLU A 77 2.73 1.44 -5.78
CA GLU A 77 1.98 2.36 -6.63
C GLU A 77 1.46 1.70 -7.91
N GLN A 78 0.38 2.23 -8.46
CA GLN A 78 0.01 1.95 -9.85
C GLN A 78 1.04 2.57 -10.79
N LEU A 79 1.37 1.86 -11.87
CA LEU A 79 2.31 2.34 -12.88
C LEU A 79 1.58 3.07 -14.01
N ASP A 80 2.28 3.99 -14.66
CA ASP A 80 1.82 4.71 -15.83
C ASP A 80 3.00 5.19 -16.69
N SER A 81 2.73 6.02 -17.69
CA SER A 81 3.72 6.57 -18.60
C SER A 81 4.45 7.82 -18.05
N ALA A 82 4.47 8.01 -16.75
CA ALA A 82 5.05 9.19 -16.11
C ALA A 82 6.49 9.46 -16.52
N ARG A 83 7.31 8.41 -16.66
CA ARG A 83 8.73 8.57 -17.03
C ARG A 83 8.93 9.34 -18.32
N VAL A 84 8.15 9.04 -19.35
CA VAL A 84 8.21 9.74 -20.64
C VAL A 84 7.70 11.18 -20.49
N VAL A 85 6.60 11.36 -19.79
CA VAL A 85 5.99 12.70 -19.60
C VAL A 85 6.90 13.60 -18.78
N PHE A 86 7.43 13.11 -17.66
CA PHE A 86 8.27 13.90 -16.75
C PHE A 86 9.61 14.27 -17.38
N TYR A 87 10.20 13.37 -18.15
CA TYR A 87 11.43 13.66 -18.87
C TYR A 87 11.28 14.90 -19.78
N LYS A 88 10.20 14.98 -20.53
CA LYS A 88 9.93 16.12 -21.42
C LYS A 88 9.84 17.45 -20.67
N GLU A 89 9.25 17.44 -19.48
CA GLU A 89 9.13 18.66 -18.66
C GLU A 89 10.44 19.02 -17.93
N LEU A 90 11.22 18.02 -17.53
CA LEU A 90 12.36 18.22 -16.62
C LEU A 90 13.70 18.35 -17.33
N LYS A 91 13.91 17.73 -18.49
CA LYS A 91 15.23 17.64 -19.13
C LYS A 91 15.94 19.01 -19.29
N ASN A 92 15.25 20.02 -19.80
CA ASN A 92 15.83 21.34 -20.01
C ASN A 92 15.97 22.14 -18.71
N ARG A 93 15.18 21.78 -17.69
CA ARG A 93 15.21 22.44 -16.38
C ARG A 93 16.42 22.01 -15.55
N VAL A 94 16.95 20.80 -15.77
CA VAL A 94 18.03 20.23 -14.93
C VAL A 94 19.37 20.03 -15.66
N LYS A 95 19.38 19.99 -16.98
CA LYS A 95 20.59 19.62 -17.77
C LYS A 95 21.81 20.53 -17.56
N SER A 96 21.62 21.76 -17.11
CA SER A 96 22.72 22.69 -16.83
C SER A 96 23.15 22.68 -15.36
N LEU A 97 22.50 21.90 -14.50
CA LEU A 97 22.75 21.85 -13.07
C LEU A 97 23.74 20.74 -12.72
N SER A 98 24.41 20.89 -11.57
CA SER A 98 25.08 19.77 -10.93
C SER A 98 24.05 18.71 -10.53
N LEU A 99 24.49 17.48 -10.30
CA LEU A 99 23.62 16.41 -9.87
C LEU A 99 22.94 16.75 -8.53
N TYR A 100 23.67 17.32 -7.58
CA TYR A 100 23.15 17.80 -6.30
C TYR A 100 22.01 18.82 -6.50
N ASP A 101 22.26 19.84 -7.29
CA ASP A 101 21.27 20.90 -7.54
C ASP A 101 20.09 20.42 -8.37
N ALA A 102 20.31 19.46 -9.27
CA ALA A 102 19.24 18.82 -10.05
C ALA A 102 18.26 18.06 -9.15
N ILE A 103 18.74 17.38 -8.13
CA ILE A 103 17.88 16.69 -7.15
C ILE A 103 16.97 17.69 -6.43
N LEU A 104 17.52 18.80 -5.94
CA LEU A 104 16.73 19.87 -5.32
C LEU A 104 15.70 20.47 -6.29
N GLU A 105 16.10 20.71 -7.54
CA GLU A 105 15.23 21.30 -8.56
C GLU A 105 14.06 20.39 -8.93
N VAL A 106 14.28 19.10 -9.04
CA VAL A 106 13.21 18.12 -9.29
C VAL A 106 12.19 18.12 -8.15
N ASN A 107 12.65 18.28 -6.91
CA ASN A 107 11.73 18.37 -5.77
C ASN A 107 10.91 19.67 -5.77
N HIS A 108 11.48 20.79 -6.19
CA HIS A 108 10.72 22.02 -6.43
C HIS A 108 9.65 21.82 -7.50
N TRP A 109 9.98 21.13 -8.59
CA TRP A 109 9.00 20.77 -9.61
C TRP A 109 7.86 19.90 -9.03
N CYS A 110 8.18 18.94 -8.18
CA CYS A 110 7.17 18.11 -7.50
C CYS A 110 6.23 18.97 -6.62
N HIS A 111 6.76 19.97 -5.93
CA HIS A 111 5.96 20.90 -5.11
C HIS A 111 5.03 21.78 -5.97
N GLU A 112 5.43 22.13 -7.18
CA GLU A 112 4.53 22.76 -8.15
C GLU A 112 3.33 21.88 -8.49
N LYS A 113 3.46 20.55 -8.38
CA LYS A 113 2.45 19.57 -8.82
C LYS A 113 1.54 19.08 -7.70
N ALA A 114 2.07 18.82 -6.52
CA ALA A 114 1.30 18.17 -5.45
C ALA A 114 1.73 18.64 -4.06
N VAL A 115 0.77 18.57 -3.14
CA VAL A 115 0.97 18.77 -1.70
C VAL A 115 0.35 17.62 -0.92
N TYR A 116 0.76 17.49 0.34
CA TYR A 116 0.26 16.45 1.23
C TYR A 116 -1.24 16.56 1.48
N MET A 117 -1.92 15.42 1.40
CA MET A 117 -3.30 15.24 1.83
C MET A 117 -3.51 13.78 2.23
N PRO A 118 -4.05 13.50 3.42
CA PRO A 118 -4.35 12.12 3.82
C PRO A 118 -5.45 11.53 2.93
N SER A 119 -5.39 10.23 2.72
CA SER A 119 -6.36 9.46 1.93
C SER A 119 -6.25 7.97 2.29
N ASP A 120 -6.94 7.10 1.55
CA ASP A 120 -6.87 5.65 1.76
C ASP A 120 -5.50 5.04 1.39
N ALA A 121 -5.31 3.76 1.73
CA ALA A 121 -4.03 3.06 1.62
C ALA A 121 -3.60 2.74 0.18
N ARG A 122 -4.51 2.82 -0.80
CA ARG A 122 -4.16 2.56 -2.20
C ARG A 122 -3.25 3.66 -2.74
N THR A 123 -2.10 3.31 -3.27
CA THR A 123 -1.14 4.29 -3.79
C THR A 123 -1.43 4.60 -5.26
N SER A 124 -1.77 5.85 -5.55
CA SER A 124 -2.04 6.33 -6.90
C SER A 124 -0.78 6.34 -7.77
N SER A 125 -0.95 6.24 -9.08
CA SER A 125 0.13 6.41 -10.03
C SER A 125 0.69 7.84 -10.01
N PRO A 126 1.94 8.06 -10.46
CA PRO A 126 2.52 9.40 -10.50
C PRO A 126 1.72 10.43 -11.31
N LEU A 127 1.19 10.06 -12.48
CA LEU A 127 0.36 10.98 -13.28
C LEU A 127 -0.99 11.26 -12.60
N ALA A 128 -1.58 10.30 -11.91
CA ALA A 128 -2.79 10.52 -11.13
C ALA A 128 -2.55 11.48 -9.96
N THR A 129 -1.41 11.37 -9.30
CA THR A 129 -1.00 12.29 -8.23
C THR A 129 -0.87 13.72 -8.76
N VAL A 130 -0.24 13.90 -9.91
CA VAL A 130 -0.14 15.22 -10.59
C VAL A 130 -1.52 15.76 -10.97
N SER A 131 -2.37 14.93 -11.56
CA SER A 131 -3.73 15.32 -11.94
C SER A 131 -4.56 15.75 -10.73
N THR A 132 -4.42 15.06 -9.62
CA THR A 132 -5.14 15.34 -8.37
C THR A 132 -4.57 16.55 -7.62
N ALA A 133 -3.28 16.82 -7.75
CA ALA A 133 -2.50 17.79 -6.99
C ALA A 133 -2.45 17.50 -5.48
N TYR A 134 -2.79 16.28 -5.07
CA TYR A 134 -2.75 15.79 -3.69
C TYR A 134 -2.09 14.40 -3.62
N GLY A 135 -1.41 14.13 -2.53
CA GLY A 135 -0.90 12.81 -2.22
C GLY A 135 -0.57 12.64 -0.75
N ARG A 136 -0.68 11.40 -0.25
CA ARG A 136 -0.03 11.03 1.02
C ARG A 136 1.49 10.99 0.81
N CYS A 137 2.24 10.80 1.91
CA CYS A 137 3.69 10.60 1.79
C CYS A 137 4.05 9.43 0.85
N GLY A 138 3.21 8.40 0.76
CA GLY A 138 3.38 7.29 -0.20
C GLY A 138 3.30 7.75 -1.65
N GLU A 139 2.29 8.52 -2.05
CA GLU A 139 2.16 9.09 -3.39
C GLU A 139 3.23 10.15 -3.66
N GLU A 140 3.49 11.04 -2.70
CA GLU A 140 4.50 12.09 -2.86
C GLU A 140 5.89 11.52 -3.09
N SER A 141 6.28 10.50 -2.32
CA SER A 141 7.59 9.86 -2.46
C SER A 141 7.72 9.07 -3.76
N THR A 142 6.69 8.35 -4.19
CA THR A 142 6.71 7.67 -5.50
C THR A 142 6.74 8.65 -6.66
N LEU A 143 6.08 9.80 -6.53
CA LEU A 143 6.16 10.89 -7.51
C LEU A 143 7.58 11.43 -7.66
N LEU A 144 8.25 11.75 -6.55
CA LEU A 144 9.61 12.28 -6.58
C LEU A 144 10.59 11.24 -7.12
N VAL A 145 10.49 9.99 -6.70
CA VAL A 145 11.37 8.92 -7.23
C VAL A 145 11.16 8.74 -8.73
N ALA A 146 9.91 8.72 -9.20
CA ALA A 146 9.60 8.62 -10.63
C ALA A 146 10.18 9.81 -11.41
N ALA A 147 10.07 11.03 -10.89
CA ALA A 147 10.60 12.24 -11.49
C ALA A 147 12.14 12.22 -11.57
N LEU A 148 12.82 11.84 -10.49
CA LEU A 148 14.28 11.72 -10.45
C LEU A 148 14.77 10.65 -11.42
N ARG A 149 14.16 9.46 -11.42
CA ARG A 149 14.52 8.38 -12.35
C ARG A 149 14.28 8.78 -13.79
N SER A 150 13.28 9.60 -14.08
CA SER A 150 12.98 10.05 -15.45
C SER A 150 14.13 10.83 -16.08
N VAL A 151 14.95 11.51 -15.28
CA VAL A 151 16.14 12.24 -15.72
C VAL A 151 17.44 11.49 -15.38
N GLY A 152 17.37 10.20 -15.12
CA GLY A 152 18.53 9.33 -14.92
C GLY A 152 19.21 9.46 -13.56
N ILE A 153 18.54 9.98 -12.54
CA ILE A 153 19.09 10.12 -11.19
C ILE A 153 18.65 8.92 -10.35
N PRO A 154 19.61 8.15 -9.78
CA PRO A 154 19.25 7.06 -8.88
C PRO A 154 18.48 7.56 -7.68
N ALA A 155 17.33 6.97 -7.45
CA ALA A 155 16.45 7.34 -6.34
C ALA A 155 15.68 6.14 -5.82
N ARG A 156 15.32 6.20 -4.54
CA ARG A 156 14.59 5.14 -3.85
C ARG A 156 13.69 5.72 -2.77
N GLN A 157 12.57 5.04 -2.51
CA GLN A 157 11.71 5.40 -1.40
C GLN A 157 12.27 4.83 -0.10
N VAL A 158 12.33 5.65 0.94
CA VAL A 158 12.60 5.22 2.31
C VAL A 158 11.30 5.21 3.09
N TYR A 159 11.06 4.14 3.82
CA TYR A 159 9.84 3.94 4.56
C TYR A 159 10.14 3.53 6.00
N THR A 160 9.58 4.28 6.95
CA THR A 160 9.46 3.83 8.33
C THR A 160 8.01 3.35 8.54
N PRO A 161 7.80 2.04 8.72
CA PRO A 161 6.44 1.48 8.80
C PRO A 161 5.65 2.06 9.96
N ARG A 162 6.33 2.30 11.07
CA ARG A 162 5.79 2.94 12.27
C ARG A 162 6.87 3.70 12.99
N TRP A 163 6.54 4.90 13.47
CA TRP A 163 7.36 5.62 14.43
C TRP A 163 7.36 4.93 15.80
N ALA A 164 8.48 4.95 16.48
CA ALA A 164 8.57 4.44 17.85
C ALA A 164 7.97 5.42 18.88
N HIS A 165 8.13 6.72 18.66
CA HIS A 165 7.79 7.77 19.61
C HIS A 165 6.38 8.34 19.47
N THR A 166 5.70 8.11 18.35
CA THR A 166 4.36 8.63 18.06
C THR A 166 3.59 7.69 17.15
N ASP A 167 2.26 7.74 17.24
CA ASP A 167 1.39 6.98 16.34
C ASP A 167 1.44 7.62 14.96
N ASP A 168 2.01 6.96 14.00
CA ASP A 168 2.06 7.29 12.58
C ASP A 168 3.16 6.49 11.88
N ASN A 169 3.29 6.70 10.58
CA ASN A 169 4.38 6.26 9.72
C ASN A 169 4.88 7.43 8.88
N HIS A 170 5.92 7.21 8.10
CA HIS A 170 6.36 8.20 7.12
C HIS A 170 7.14 7.54 5.98
N ALA A 171 7.07 8.16 4.81
CA ALA A 171 7.86 7.80 3.65
C ALA A 171 8.48 9.06 3.04
N TRP A 172 9.73 8.93 2.59
CA TRP A 172 10.47 10.00 1.92
C TRP A 172 11.40 9.40 0.89
N VAL A 173 12.38 10.15 0.42
CA VAL A 173 13.22 9.76 -0.71
C VAL A 173 14.70 9.87 -0.37
N GLU A 174 15.48 8.91 -0.85
CA GLU A 174 16.92 9.04 -1.00
C GLU A 174 17.28 9.13 -2.47
N ALA A 175 18.19 10.04 -2.81
CA ALA A 175 18.73 10.24 -4.14
C ALA A 175 20.27 10.25 -4.09
N TRP A 176 20.89 9.65 -5.12
CA TRP A 176 22.34 9.50 -5.16
C TRP A 176 22.99 10.65 -5.92
N ALA A 177 23.99 11.28 -5.30
CA ALA A 177 24.82 12.30 -5.90
C ALA A 177 26.24 12.21 -5.36
N ASP A 178 27.22 12.23 -6.26
CA ASP A 178 28.64 12.37 -5.93
C ASP A 178 29.14 11.30 -4.94
N GLY A 179 28.72 10.07 -5.14
CA GLY A 179 29.14 8.91 -4.35
C GLY A 179 28.38 8.71 -3.04
N LYS A 180 27.31 9.48 -2.78
CA LYS A 180 26.56 9.42 -1.52
C LYS A 180 25.05 9.44 -1.76
N TRP A 181 24.32 8.67 -0.95
CA TRP A 181 22.87 8.80 -0.83
C TRP A 181 22.52 9.98 0.08
N HIS A 182 21.69 10.89 -0.45
CA HIS A 182 21.13 12.03 0.26
C HIS A 182 19.63 11.83 0.44
N PHE A 183 19.07 12.28 1.56
CA PHE A 183 17.64 12.22 1.77
C PHE A 183 16.96 13.57 1.61
N LEU A 184 15.68 13.55 1.26
CA LEU A 184 14.84 14.73 1.14
C LEU A 184 13.36 14.36 1.29
N GLY A 185 12.56 15.28 1.80
CA GLY A 185 11.10 15.14 1.87
C GLY A 185 10.46 15.41 0.51
N ALA A 186 9.71 14.45 0.00
CA ALA A 186 9.07 14.59 -1.31
C ALA A 186 8.01 15.68 -1.31
N CYS A 187 8.01 16.52 -2.32
CA CYS A 187 7.10 17.66 -2.47
C CYS A 187 7.26 18.73 -1.36
N GLU A 188 8.31 18.65 -0.57
CA GLU A 188 8.62 19.54 0.55
C GLU A 188 10.04 20.09 0.40
N PRO A 189 10.33 20.93 -0.62
CA PRO A 189 11.69 21.37 -0.91
C PRO A 189 12.32 22.15 0.25
N GLU A 190 13.57 21.82 0.53
CA GLU A 190 14.43 22.50 1.48
C GLU A 190 15.63 23.15 0.73
N PRO A 191 16.34 24.12 1.34
CA PRO A 191 17.47 24.76 0.67
C PRO A 191 18.64 23.83 0.35
N VAL A 192 18.78 22.75 1.12
CA VAL A 192 19.87 21.77 1.01
C VAL A 192 19.31 20.36 1.14
N LEU A 193 20.07 19.38 0.64
CA LEU A 193 19.77 17.97 0.89
C LEU A 193 20.05 17.59 2.35
N ASP A 194 19.57 16.43 2.77
CA ASP A 194 19.69 15.90 4.13
C ASP A 194 18.98 16.76 5.19
N LEU A 195 17.97 17.48 4.77
CA LEU A 195 17.13 18.33 5.60
C LEU A 195 15.65 18.12 5.28
N GLY A 196 14.85 17.97 6.32
CA GLY A 196 13.39 17.91 6.27
C GLY A 196 12.83 18.15 7.67
N TRP A 197 11.51 18.36 7.79
CA TRP A 197 10.85 18.49 9.09
C TRP A 197 11.06 17.21 9.95
N PHE A 198 11.30 16.08 9.30
CA PHE A 198 11.41 14.77 9.94
C PHE A 198 12.83 14.42 10.42
N ASN A 199 13.82 15.31 10.34
CA ASN A 199 15.16 15.02 10.88
C ASN A 199 15.11 14.61 12.36
N ALA A 200 14.37 15.34 13.19
CA ALA A 200 14.21 15.01 14.60
C ALA A 200 13.45 13.69 14.81
N PRO A 201 12.25 13.47 14.25
CA PRO A 201 11.59 12.17 14.31
C PRO A 201 12.44 11.01 13.78
N ALA A 202 13.15 11.19 12.68
CA ALA A 202 13.98 10.14 12.09
C ALA A 202 15.15 9.74 13.00
N SER A 203 15.72 10.68 13.75
CA SER A 203 16.77 10.39 14.74
C SER A 203 16.28 9.53 15.90
N ARG A 204 14.98 9.45 16.10
CA ARG A 204 14.28 8.61 17.08
C ARG A 204 13.70 7.34 16.47
N GLY A 205 14.01 7.03 15.22
CA GLY A 205 13.50 5.87 14.51
C GLY A 205 14.13 4.57 15.02
N MET A 206 13.35 3.49 14.93
CA MET A 206 13.84 2.14 15.16
C MET A 206 14.24 1.44 13.88
N LEU A 207 13.51 1.70 12.79
CA LEU A 207 13.75 1.06 11.50
C LEU A 207 13.35 1.97 10.35
N MET A 208 14.22 2.03 9.32
CA MET A 208 13.92 2.57 8.00
C MET A 208 14.38 1.57 6.96
N HIS A 209 13.53 1.28 6.00
CA HIS A 209 13.85 0.32 4.96
C HIS A 209 13.48 0.82 3.55
N THR A 210 14.09 0.17 2.56
CA THR A 210 13.82 0.39 1.14
C THR A 210 13.61 -0.96 0.46
N LYS A 211 12.61 -1.03 -0.41
CA LYS A 211 12.41 -2.15 -1.33
C LYS A 211 13.17 -1.86 -2.63
N VAL A 212 14.08 -2.73 -2.98
CA VAL A 212 14.86 -2.66 -4.22
C VAL A 212 14.40 -3.79 -5.14
N PHE A 213 13.66 -3.47 -6.19
CA PHE A 213 13.18 -4.49 -7.14
C PHE A 213 14.36 -5.03 -7.94
N GLY A 214 14.64 -6.31 -7.73
CA GLY A 214 15.82 -7.02 -8.21
C GLY A 214 16.56 -7.72 -7.07
N ARG A 215 17.64 -8.40 -7.40
CA ARG A 215 18.59 -8.92 -6.42
C ARG A 215 19.71 -7.91 -6.25
N TYR A 216 19.66 -7.15 -5.18
CA TYR A 216 20.61 -6.08 -4.88
C TYR A 216 21.59 -6.52 -3.79
N GLU A 217 22.86 -6.31 -4.06
CA GLU A 217 23.98 -6.56 -3.15
C GLU A 217 24.76 -5.25 -2.97
N GLY A 218 24.38 -4.47 -1.96
CA GLY A 218 25.03 -3.22 -1.59
C GLY A 218 25.68 -3.30 -0.23
N LYS A 219 26.02 -2.17 0.34
CA LYS A 219 26.64 -2.06 1.66
C LYS A 219 25.63 -2.16 2.80
N GLU A 220 24.37 -1.92 2.51
CA GLU A 220 23.28 -1.90 3.48
C GLU A 220 22.98 -3.31 3.99
N GLU A 221 22.55 -3.41 5.25
CA GLU A 221 22.06 -4.67 5.82
C GLU A 221 20.85 -5.16 5.03
N VAL A 222 20.88 -6.41 4.57
CA VAL A 222 19.74 -7.05 3.92
C VAL A 222 18.79 -7.57 4.98
N MET A 223 17.55 -7.09 4.95
CA MET A 223 16.48 -7.55 5.84
C MET A 223 15.82 -8.80 5.32
N SER A 224 15.54 -8.85 4.01
CA SER A 224 14.97 -10.01 3.36
C SER A 224 15.30 -10.01 1.87
N VAL A 225 15.35 -11.23 1.28
CA VAL A 225 15.45 -11.43 -0.16
C VAL A 225 14.19 -12.16 -0.59
N ASN A 226 13.40 -11.51 -1.42
CA ASN A 226 12.17 -12.06 -1.99
C ASN A 226 12.35 -12.27 -3.49
N PRO A 227 11.49 -13.04 -4.16
CA PRO A 227 11.59 -13.24 -5.61
C PRO A 227 11.54 -11.94 -6.42
N THR A 228 10.83 -10.92 -5.92
CA THR A 228 10.61 -9.65 -6.62
C THR A 228 11.51 -8.52 -6.15
N TYR A 229 11.92 -8.51 -4.88
CA TYR A 229 12.75 -7.44 -4.34
C TYR A 229 13.67 -7.90 -3.22
N THR A 230 14.71 -7.10 -3.02
CA THR A 230 15.57 -7.15 -1.83
C THR A 230 15.16 -5.99 -0.91
N GLU A 231 14.89 -6.28 0.35
CA GLU A 231 14.60 -5.25 1.35
C GLU A 231 15.86 -4.93 2.13
N ILE A 232 16.26 -3.67 2.11
CA ILE A 232 17.47 -3.17 2.76
C ILE A 232 17.15 -2.24 3.91
N ASN A 233 17.99 -2.30 4.96
CA ASN A 233 17.88 -1.49 6.15
C ASN A 233 18.80 -0.27 6.01
N VAL A 234 18.21 0.93 6.06
CA VAL A 234 18.93 2.20 5.93
C VAL A 234 18.88 3.06 7.20
N ILE A 235 18.51 2.46 8.33
CA ILE A 235 18.38 3.19 9.61
C ILE A 235 19.68 3.93 10.01
N ASP A 236 20.85 3.40 9.67
CA ASP A 236 22.14 4.02 9.97
C ASP A 236 22.29 5.44 9.37
N ASN A 237 21.54 5.76 8.31
CA ASN A 237 21.56 7.09 7.70
C ASN A 237 20.83 8.15 8.54
N TYR A 238 20.05 7.74 9.55
CA TYR A 238 19.10 8.62 10.24
C TYR A 238 19.26 8.67 11.75
N ALA A 239 19.66 7.57 12.38
CA ALA A 239 19.67 7.44 13.83
C ALA A 239 20.91 6.67 14.30
N PRO A 240 21.32 6.89 15.57
CA PRO A 240 22.26 5.98 16.22
C PRO A 240 21.65 4.57 16.30
N THR A 241 22.45 3.54 16.00
CA THR A 241 22.00 2.15 15.91
C THR A 241 22.76 1.21 16.83
N ALA A 242 22.17 0.05 17.05
CA ALA A 242 22.81 -1.09 17.70
C ALA A 242 22.35 -2.39 17.03
N GLN A 243 23.21 -3.38 17.03
CA GLN A 243 22.89 -4.73 16.59
C GLN A 243 22.46 -5.57 17.79
N ALA A 244 21.51 -6.46 17.57
CA ALA A 244 21.12 -7.46 18.55
C ALA A 244 20.85 -8.79 17.86
N LYS A 245 21.11 -9.88 18.61
CA LYS A 245 20.83 -11.26 18.19
C LYS A 245 19.67 -11.81 19.00
N VAL A 246 18.83 -12.60 18.34
CA VAL A 246 17.71 -13.31 18.96
C VAL A 246 17.94 -14.80 18.81
N MET A 247 17.91 -15.51 19.94
CA MET A 247 17.91 -16.97 20.01
C MET A 247 16.49 -17.43 20.31
N VAL A 248 15.96 -18.33 19.49
CA VAL A 248 14.66 -18.96 19.73
C VAL A 248 14.89 -20.39 20.23
N LYS A 249 14.28 -20.72 21.36
CA LYS A 249 14.35 -22.04 22.01
C LYS A 249 12.96 -22.60 22.25
N ASP A 250 12.85 -23.92 22.25
CA ASP A 250 11.68 -24.61 22.79
C ASP A 250 11.72 -24.68 24.33
N GLU A 251 10.69 -25.24 24.95
CA GLU A 251 10.62 -25.38 26.41
C GLU A 251 11.68 -26.31 27.00
N ALA A 252 12.21 -27.22 26.20
CA ALA A 252 13.31 -28.10 26.60
C ALA A 252 14.69 -27.42 26.49
N GLY A 253 14.74 -26.18 25.99
CA GLY A 253 15.97 -25.40 25.81
C GLY A 253 16.70 -25.68 24.51
N ASN A 254 16.10 -26.41 23.57
CA ASN A 254 16.72 -26.70 22.27
C ASN A 254 16.52 -25.52 21.32
N PRO A 255 17.54 -25.15 20.53
CA PRO A 255 17.40 -24.15 19.48
C PRO A 255 16.31 -24.55 18.46
N VAL A 256 15.52 -23.58 17.97
CA VAL A 256 14.47 -23.81 16.99
C VAL A 256 14.88 -23.19 15.65
N PRO A 257 15.28 -24.01 14.65
CA PRO A 257 15.56 -23.53 13.30
C PRO A 257 14.29 -23.07 12.58
N ASP A 258 14.44 -22.15 11.64
CA ASP A 258 13.36 -21.62 10.79
C ASP A 258 12.13 -21.16 11.58
N ALA A 259 12.34 -20.61 12.77
CA ALA A 259 11.30 -19.93 13.53
C ALA A 259 11.07 -18.54 12.93
N CYS A 260 9.80 -18.14 12.81
CA CYS A 260 9.43 -16.79 12.42
C CYS A 260 9.67 -15.84 13.60
N VAL A 261 10.49 -14.81 13.41
CA VAL A 261 10.80 -13.81 14.43
C VAL A 261 10.33 -12.46 13.95
N GLU A 262 9.33 -11.90 14.62
CA GLU A 262 8.73 -10.62 14.31
C GLU A 262 9.21 -9.57 15.32
N PHE A 263 9.79 -8.48 14.81
CA PHE A 263 10.19 -7.32 15.59
C PHE A 263 9.06 -6.30 15.54
N LYS A 264 8.49 -5.97 16.70
CA LYS A 264 7.25 -5.21 16.79
C LYS A 264 7.45 -3.90 17.55
N LEU A 265 6.81 -2.85 17.06
CA LEU A 265 6.69 -1.56 17.73
C LEU A 265 5.26 -1.34 18.22
N TYR A 266 5.11 -0.73 19.39
CA TYR A 266 3.81 -0.23 19.83
C TYR A 266 3.45 1.03 19.05
N ASN A 267 2.37 0.96 18.29
CA ASN A 267 1.89 2.06 17.46
C ASN A 267 0.42 1.81 17.10
N TYR A 268 -0.44 2.80 17.25
CA TYR A 268 -1.88 2.66 17.08
C TYR A 268 -2.49 1.52 17.93
N ALA A 269 -2.09 1.47 19.18
CA ALA A 269 -2.56 0.49 20.18
C ALA A 269 -2.42 -0.97 19.74
N GLU A 270 -1.41 -1.27 18.90
CA GLU A 270 -1.00 -2.64 18.58
C GLU A 270 0.52 -2.77 18.61
N PHE A 271 0.99 -3.99 18.73
CA PHE A 271 2.38 -4.32 18.47
C PHE A 271 2.53 -4.65 16.98
N TYR A 272 2.86 -3.64 16.20
CA TYR A 272 2.98 -3.71 14.74
C TYR A 272 4.34 -4.29 14.35
N THR A 273 4.34 -5.29 13.46
CA THR A 273 5.56 -5.92 12.96
C THR A 273 6.26 -5.01 11.95
N VAL A 274 7.46 -4.54 12.28
CA VAL A 274 8.28 -3.69 11.40
C VAL A 274 9.37 -4.47 10.68
N ALA A 275 9.76 -5.64 11.17
CA ALA A 275 10.72 -6.54 10.54
C ALA A 275 10.39 -7.99 10.87
N THR A 276 10.56 -8.87 9.89
CA THR A 276 10.41 -10.31 10.06
C THR A 276 11.69 -11.00 9.62
N LYS A 277 12.23 -11.85 10.50
CA LYS A 277 13.39 -12.70 10.26
C LYS A 277 13.03 -14.16 10.48
N HIS A 278 13.85 -15.05 9.96
CA HIS A 278 13.78 -16.48 10.26
C HIS A 278 15.07 -16.92 10.89
N THR A 279 14.99 -17.77 11.90
CA THR A 279 16.18 -18.30 12.57
C THR A 279 16.94 -19.25 11.65
N ASP A 280 18.27 -19.22 11.78
CA ASP A 280 19.17 -20.16 11.12
C ASP A 280 19.14 -21.56 11.78
N ASP A 281 20.02 -22.47 11.34
CA ASP A 281 20.11 -23.82 11.88
C ASP A 281 20.49 -23.86 13.36
N SER A 282 21.08 -22.77 13.88
CA SER A 282 21.43 -22.61 15.30
C SER A 282 20.31 -21.95 16.12
N GLY A 283 19.15 -21.67 15.51
CA GLY A 283 18.03 -20.99 16.16
C GLY A 283 18.24 -19.50 16.34
N MET A 284 19.10 -18.86 15.54
CA MET A 284 19.48 -17.45 15.70
C MET A 284 19.09 -16.60 14.49
N CYS A 285 18.78 -15.34 14.75
CA CYS A 285 18.68 -14.26 13.77
C CYS A 285 19.16 -12.95 14.40
N GLY A 286 19.32 -11.92 13.61
CA GLY A 286 19.79 -10.61 14.09
C GLY A 286 19.16 -9.45 13.33
N LEU A 287 19.22 -8.27 13.93
CA LEU A 287 18.73 -7.03 13.35
C LEU A 287 19.54 -5.85 13.86
N THR A 288 19.80 -4.88 12.99
CA THR A 288 20.26 -3.54 13.37
C THR A 288 19.05 -2.62 13.47
N ALA A 289 18.92 -1.89 14.56
CA ALA A 289 17.82 -0.97 14.80
C ALA A 289 18.28 0.25 15.60
N GLY A 290 17.43 1.26 15.72
CA GLY A 290 17.64 2.39 16.62
C GLY A 290 17.76 1.94 18.08
N LYS A 291 18.30 2.79 18.94
CA LYS A 291 18.57 2.44 20.36
C LYS A 291 17.33 2.64 21.23
N GLY A 292 16.34 1.82 21.02
CA GLY A 292 15.08 1.78 21.75
C GLY A 292 14.57 0.36 21.91
N ASP A 293 13.33 0.22 22.37
CA ASP A 293 12.72 -1.05 22.69
C ASP A 293 11.80 -1.56 21.58
N MET A 294 11.85 -2.87 21.34
CA MET A 294 10.89 -3.61 20.53
C MET A 294 10.37 -4.83 21.29
N LEU A 295 9.14 -5.22 21.00
CA LEU A 295 8.63 -6.54 21.39
C LEU A 295 9.04 -7.53 20.30
N VAL A 296 9.73 -8.59 20.69
CA VAL A 296 10.14 -9.67 19.78
C VAL A 296 9.20 -10.84 19.98
N TRP A 297 8.50 -11.21 18.92
CA TRP A 297 7.54 -12.31 18.89
C TRP A 297 8.08 -13.43 18.00
N ALA A 298 8.31 -14.60 18.57
CA ALA A 298 8.76 -15.77 17.84
C ALA A 298 7.65 -16.80 17.75
N SER A 299 7.55 -17.49 16.62
CA SER A 299 6.55 -18.54 16.41
C SER A 299 7.10 -19.67 15.53
N LYS A 300 6.64 -20.88 15.79
CA LYS A 300 6.92 -22.08 14.99
C LYS A 300 5.84 -23.13 15.25
N ASP A 301 5.19 -23.59 14.17
CA ASP A 301 4.20 -24.68 14.21
C ASP A 301 3.10 -24.50 15.27
N GLY A 302 2.60 -23.27 15.42
CA GLY A 302 1.54 -22.93 16.36
C GLY A 302 1.99 -22.57 17.76
N ARG A 303 3.22 -22.85 18.12
CA ARG A 303 3.81 -22.40 19.37
C ARG A 303 4.42 -21.02 19.22
N PHE A 304 4.34 -20.22 20.27
CA PHE A 304 4.86 -18.86 20.24
C PHE A 304 5.41 -18.43 21.61
N GLY A 305 6.14 -17.35 21.60
CA GLY A 305 6.64 -16.68 22.79
C GLY A 305 7.08 -15.27 22.43
N PHE A 306 7.20 -14.41 23.42
CA PHE A 306 7.62 -13.04 23.19
C PHE A 306 8.37 -12.46 24.37
N SER A 307 9.22 -11.49 24.08
CA SER A 307 9.97 -10.76 25.11
C SER A 307 10.40 -9.39 24.56
N LYS A 308 10.62 -8.44 25.46
CA LYS A 308 11.14 -7.12 25.11
C LYS A 308 12.64 -7.20 24.84
N LEU A 309 13.09 -6.54 23.76
CA LEU A 309 14.49 -6.34 23.42
C LEU A 309 14.80 -4.84 23.45
N SER A 310 15.79 -4.47 24.28
CA SER A 310 16.27 -3.08 24.35
C SER A 310 17.57 -2.94 23.55
N PHE A 311 17.48 -2.47 22.33
CA PHE A 311 18.64 -2.26 21.46
C PHE A 311 19.59 -1.23 22.06
N GLY A 312 20.88 -1.54 22.06
CA GLY A 312 21.92 -0.72 22.67
C GLY A 312 22.16 -1.01 24.16
N LYS A 313 21.22 -1.67 24.83
CA LYS A 313 21.36 -2.13 26.22
C LYS A 313 21.54 -3.64 26.32
N GLN A 314 20.99 -4.39 25.38
CA GLN A 314 21.11 -5.82 25.27
C GLN A 314 21.68 -6.17 23.89
N ALA A 315 22.70 -7.01 23.83
CA ALA A 315 23.24 -7.52 22.57
C ALA A 315 22.57 -8.83 22.14
N GLU A 316 21.93 -9.54 23.06
CA GLU A 316 21.28 -10.83 22.83
C GLU A 316 19.96 -10.94 23.60
N LEU A 317 19.01 -11.64 23.02
CA LEU A 317 17.73 -11.99 23.64
C LEU A 317 17.43 -13.45 23.36
N THR A 318 16.98 -14.19 24.36
CA THR A 318 16.41 -15.53 24.18
C THR A 318 14.89 -15.44 24.28
N VAL A 319 14.19 -15.96 23.28
CA VAL A 319 12.73 -16.11 23.28
C VAL A 319 12.42 -17.60 23.33
N THR A 320 11.66 -18.00 24.33
CA THR A 320 11.20 -19.39 24.47
C THR A 320 9.79 -19.53 23.93
N LEU A 321 9.56 -20.54 23.10
CA LEU A 321 8.23 -20.87 22.57
C LEU A 321 7.43 -21.63 23.65
N ASP A 322 6.92 -20.88 24.62
CA ASP A 322 6.29 -21.42 25.82
C ASP A 322 4.74 -21.27 25.85
N LYS A 323 4.18 -20.79 24.75
CA LYS A 323 2.74 -20.55 24.62
C LYS A 323 2.16 -21.23 23.39
N GLU A 324 0.87 -21.53 23.46
CA GLU A 324 0.09 -22.05 22.34
C GLU A 324 -1.33 -21.49 22.40
N ALA A 325 -2.10 -21.70 21.33
CA ALA A 325 -3.51 -21.33 21.30
C ALA A 325 -4.27 -21.97 22.48
N GLY A 326 -5.13 -21.22 23.15
CA GLY A 326 -5.83 -21.63 24.35
C GLY A 326 -5.18 -21.13 25.65
N ASP A 327 -3.93 -20.72 25.62
CA ASP A 327 -3.26 -20.14 26.79
C ASP A 327 -3.83 -18.74 27.11
N SER A 328 -4.05 -18.50 28.39
CA SER A 328 -4.52 -17.20 28.88
C SER A 328 -3.38 -16.49 29.63
N PHE A 329 -3.12 -15.24 29.28
CA PHE A 329 -2.09 -14.44 29.94
C PHE A 329 -2.43 -12.95 29.89
N THR A 330 -1.86 -12.21 30.84
CA THR A 330 -1.86 -10.74 30.88
C THR A 330 -0.44 -10.28 31.15
N VAL A 331 0.05 -9.35 30.36
CA VAL A 331 1.43 -8.85 30.46
C VAL A 331 1.41 -7.33 30.32
N ASP A 332 2.14 -6.66 31.19
CA ASP A 332 2.44 -5.24 31.08
C ASP A 332 3.84 -5.06 30.50
N VAL A 333 3.96 -4.22 29.47
CA VAL A 333 5.21 -3.95 28.79
C VAL A 333 5.43 -2.45 28.65
N ASP A 334 6.56 -1.96 29.19
CA ASP A 334 7.02 -0.60 28.95
C ASP A 334 7.94 -0.57 27.73
N ILE A 335 7.59 0.20 26.73
CA ILE A 335 8.38 0.39 25.51
C ILE A 335 8.94 1.81 25.51
N VAL A 336 10.26 1.92 25.46
CA VAL A 336 10.98 3.20 25.46
C VAL A 336 11.53 3.46 24.05
N PRO A 337 11.12 4.55 23.39
CA PRO A 337 11.68 4.91 22.09
C PRO A 337 13.10 5.48 22.22
N PRO A 338 13.87 5.53 21.12
CA PRO A 338 15.17 6.20 21.12
C PRO A 338 15.05 7.69 21.49
N ALA A 339 16.09 8.24 22.09
CA ALA A 339 16.22 9.66 22.34
C ALA A 339 16.45 10.45 21.04
N GLU A 340 16.03 11.69 21.00
CA GLU A 340 16.32 12.58 19.87
C GLU A 340 17.81 12.91 19.80
N SER A 341 18.40 12.84 18.60
CA SER A 341 19.82 13.09 18.34
C SER A 341 20.05 13.77 16.99
N ALA A 342 19.06 14.51 16.49
CA ALA A 342 19.13 15.11 15.17
C ALA A 342 20.31 16.08 15.03
N ASN A 343 21.00 15.94 13.90
CA ASN A 343 22.06 16.84 13.46
C ASN A 343 21.59 17.49 12.16
N LEU A 344 21.37 18.81 12.18
CA LEU A 344 20.85 19.53 11.01
C LEU A 344 22.01 20.09 10.17
N PRO A 345 21.92 20.03 8.83
CA PRO A 345 22.83 20.73 7.96
C PRO A 345 22.72 22.26 8.18
N ASP A 346 23.82 22.96 7.90
CA ASP A 346 23.83 24.42 7.97
C ASP A 346 23.04 25.02 6.80
N VAL A 347 22.20 26.00 7.11
CA VAL A 347 21.41 26.78 6.15
C VAL A 347 21.61 28.25 6.44
N THR A 348 22.06 29.01 5.42
CA THR A 348 22.18 30.44 5.55
C THR A 348 20.81 31.13 5.50
N PRO A 349 20.67 32.35 6.11
CA PRO A 349 19.43 33.12 5.97
C PRO A 349 19.03 33.38 4.52
N GLU A 350 20.01 33.60 3.64
CA GLU A 350 19.80 33.83 2.20
C GLU A 350 19.26 32.60 1.50
N GLN A 351 19.80 31.40 1.81
CA GLN A 351 19.30 30.13 1.30
C GLN A 351 17.86 29.89 1.75
N ARG A 352 17.55 30.14 3.01
CA ARG A 352 16.19 30.01 3.55
C ARG A 352 15.21 30.96 2.86
N ALA A 353 15.58 32.23 2.72
CA ALA A 353 14.74 33.23 2.07
C ALA A 353 14.44 32.88 0.60
N GLU A 354 15.46 32.44 -0.15
CA GLU A 354 15.27 32.00 -1.55
C GLU A 354 14.37 30.78 -1.65
N ASN A 355 14.53 29.82 -0.75
CA ASN A 355 13.66 28.64 -0.72
C ASN A 355 12.21 29.01 -0.44
N ASP A 356 11.97 29.89 0.55
CA ASP A 356 10.63 30.37 0.90
C ASP A 356 9.98 31.13 -0.25
N ARG A 357 10.78 31.96 -0.96
CA ARG A 357 10.32 32.63 -2.18
C ARG A 357 9.89 31.64 -3.25
N ARG A 358 10.66 30.59 -3.49
CA ARG A 358 10.34 29.55 -4.46
C ARG A 358 9.08 28.79 -4.07
N LEU A 359 8.92 28.43 -2.80
CA LEU A 359 7.72 27.74 -2.31
C LEU A 359 6.46 28.57 -2.58
N ALA A 360 6.51 29.89 -2.37
CA ALA A 360 5.37 30.76 -2.66
C ALA A 360 5.01 30.80 -4.16
N VAL A 361 6.01 30.82 -5.04
CA VAL A 361 5.80 30.75 -6.50
C VAL A 361 5.19 29.41 -6.90
N GLU A 362 5.71 28.31 -6.35
CA GLU A 362 5.21 26.95 -6.61
C GLU A 362 3.78 26.78 -6.13
N ASP A 363 3.42 27.33 -4.98
CA ASP A 363 2.03 27.38 -4.50
C ASP A 363 1.12 28.11 -5.51
N SER A 364 1.57 29.22 -6.06
CA SER A 364 0.81 29.98 -7.07
C SER A 364 0.60 29.17 -8.34
N ILE A 365 1.60 28.45 -8.81
CA ILE A 365 1.52 27.56 -10.00
C ILE A 365 0.50 26.46 -9.75
N ARG A 366 0.59 25.76 -8.63
CA ARG A 366 -0.32 24.67 -8.29
C ARG A 366 -1.75 25.18 -8.10
N ASN A 367 -1.93 26.30 -7.40
CA ASN A 367 -3.24 26.90 -7.15
C ASN A 367 -3.91 27.37 -8.45
N ALA A 368 -3.16 27.86 -9.42
CA ALA A 368 -3.67 28.21 -10.75
C ALA A 368 -4.20 26.97 -11.50
N TYR A 369 -3.53 25.83 -11.37
CA TYR A 369 -3.99 24.55 -11.91
C TYR A 369 -5.26 24.06 -11.20
N VAL A 370 -5.26 24.03 -9.87
CA VAL A 370 -6.41 23.60 -9.05
C VAL A 370 -7.62 24.50 -9.29
N GLY A 371 -7.39 25.81 -9.50
CA GLY A 371 -8.46 26.77 -9.81
C GLY A 371 -9.24 26.48 -11.10
N LYS A 372 -8.73 25.59 -11.97
CA LYS A 372 -9.43 25.12 -13.18
C LYS A 372 -10.38 23.94 -12.91
N PHE A 373 -10.34 23.35 -11.71
CA PHE A 373 -11.29 22.29 -11.37
C PHE A 373 -12.71 22.86 -11.28
N ILE A 374 -13.70 21.99 -11.45
CA ILE A 374 -15.10 22.43 -11.44
C ILE A 374 -15.45 23.09 -10.09
N SER A 375 -16.11 24.25 -10.15
CA SER A 375 -16.63 24.92 -8.96
C SER A 375 -17.92 24.26 -8.45
N GLU A 376 -18.24 24.49 -7.18
CA GLU A 376 -19.50 24.02 -6.59
C GLU A 376 -20.73 24.56 -7.36
N GLU A 377 -20.69 25.85 -7.71
CA GLU A 377 -21.78 26.49 -8.50
C GLU A 377 -21.97 25.81 -9.85
N ALA A 378 -20.87 25.59 -10.59
CA ALA A 378 -20.92 24.90 -11.89
C ALA A 378 -21.42 23.47 -11.75
N ALA A 379 -20.99 22.73 -10.71
CA ALA A 379 -21.46 21.38 -10.44
C ALA A 379 -22.97 21.33 -10.14
N ARG A 380 -23.48 22.26 -9.34
CA ARG A 380 -24.92 22.36 -9.01
C ARG A 380 -25.75 22.76 -10.21
N ASN A 381 -25.28 23.67 -11.06
CA ASN A 381 -25.95 24.05 -12.31
C ASN A 381 -26.01 22.86 -13.28
N PHE A 382 -24.93 22.12 -13.41
CA PHE A 382 -24.89 20.88 -14.20
C PHE A 382 -25.93 19.87 -13.69
N ALA A 383 -25.96 19.61 -12.37
CA ALA A 383 -26.91 18.68 -11.76
C ALA A 383 -28.38 19.08 -12.08
N ARG A 384 -28.68 20.36 -11.96
CA ARG A 384 -30.02 20.88 -12.34
C ARG A 384 -30.36 20.59 -13.82
N ASP A 385 -29.43 20.89 -14.70
CA ASP A 385 -29.68 20.78 -16.16
C ASP A 385 -29.82 19.31 -16.59
N TYR A 386 -29.16 18.38 -15.90
CA TYR A 386 -29.25 16.94 -16.17
C TYR A 386 -30.20 16.17 -15.22
N LYS A 387 -31.00 16.90 -14.43
CA LYS A 387 -32.00 16.34 -13.51
C LYS A 387 -31.38 15.34 -12.48
N LEU A 388 -30.22 15.66 -11.99
CA LEU A 388 -29.49 14.91 -10.97
C LEU A 388 -29.64 15.59 -9.61
N ASP A 389 -29.37 14.82 -8.53
CA ASP A 389 -29.32 15.38 -7.16
C ASP A 389 -28.17 16.37 -7.03
N ARG A 390 -28.51 17.63 -6.70
CA ARG A 390 -27.53 18.73 -6.67
C ARG A 390 -26.45 18.56 -5.61
N ASP A 391 -26.84 18.14 -4.41
CA ASP A 391 -25.90 17.99 -3.30
C ASP A 391 -24.94 16.80 -3.52
N ALA A 392 -25.48 15.68 -3.98
CA ALA A 392 -24.68 14.50 -4.31
C ALA A 392 -23.70 14.79 -5.45
N VAL A 393 -24.14 15.41 -6.54
CA VAL A 393 -23.30 15.73 -7.69
C VAL A 393 -22.21 16.74 -7.33
N ALA A 394 -22.54 17.78 -6.57
CA ALA A 394 -21.55 18.75 -6.11
C ALA A 394 -20.45 18.07 -5.27
N LYS A 395 -20.85 17.26 -4.32
CA LYS A 395 -19.90 16.50 -3.48
C LYS A 395 -18.99 15.58 -4.30
N ILE A 396 -19.57 14.82 -5.24
CA ILE A 396 -18.84 13.87 -6.08
C ILE A 396 -17.86 14.59 -7.02
N LEU A 397 -18.31 15.61 -7.75
CA LEU A 397 -17.47 16.32 -8.71
C LEU A 397 -16.34 17.09 -8.05
N ILE A 398 -16.55 17.68 -6.89
CA ILE A 398 -15.51 18.35 -6.11
C ILE A 398 -14.49 17.32 -5.61
N ALA A 399 -14.95 16.18 -5.10
CA ALA A 399 -14.08 15.09 -4.64
C ALA A 399 -13.24 14.49 -5.77
N ALA A 400 -13.76 14.48 -7.00
CA ALA A 400 -13.03 13.98 -8.18
C ALA A 400 -11.85 14.85 -8.61
N ARG A 401 -11.77 16.09 -8.14
CA ARG A 401 -10.67 17.03 -8.41
C ARG A 401 -10.31 17.09 -9.91
N GLY A 402 -9.07 16.85 -10.29
CA GLY A 402 -8.62 16.88 -11.69
C GLY A 402 -9.29 15.85 -12.60
N ASN A 403 -9.90 14.81 -12.05
CA ASN A 403 -10.65 13.81 -12.80
C ASN A 403 -12.15 14.17 -13.02
N TYR A 404 -12.56 15.36 -12.67
CA TYR A 404 -13.96 15.76 -12.72
C TYR A 404 -14.58 15.63 -14.11
N LYS A 405 -13.80 15.80 -15.18
CA LYS A 405 -14.27 15.66 -16.56
C LYS A 405 -14.76 14.26 -16.90
N VAL A 406 -14.08 13.24 -16.39
CA VAL A 406 -14.48 11.83 -16.56
C VAL A 406 -15.80 11.57 -15.86
N ILE A 407 -15.93 12.02 -14.62
CA ILE A 407 -17.17 11.87 -13.83
C ILE A 407 -18.31 12.65 -14.47
N TYR A 408 -18.05 13.87 -14.90
CA TYR A 408 -19.00 14.71 -15.63
C TYR A 408 -19.51 14.00 -16.90
N GLU A 409 -18.60 13.48 -17.73
CA GLU A 409 -18.96 12.75 -18.95
C GLU A 409 -19.80 11.51 -18.66
N PHE A 410 -19.42 10.74 -17.63
CA PHE A 410 -20.23 9.61 -17.19
C PHE A 410 -21.66 10.03 -16.82
N MET A 411 -21.83 11.09 -16.04
CA MET A 411 -23.12 11.59 -15.61
C MET A 411 -23.99 12.05 -16.78
N THR A 412 -23.41 12.60 -17.86
CA THR A 412 -24.15 13.02 -19.05
C THR A 412 -24.85 11.86 -19.79
N ARG A 413 -24.41 10.64 -19.53
CA ARG A 413 -24.95 9.40 -20.11
C ARG A 413 -26.14 8.84 -19.34
N LEU A 414 -26.43 9.38 -18.15
CA LEU A 414 -27.52 8.94 -17.29
C LEU A 414 -28.83 9.63 -17.69
N ARG A 415 -29.60 8.98 -18.57
CA ARG A 415 -30.76 9.63 -19.23
C ARG A 415 -32.11 9.21 -18.69
N SER A 416 -32.22 8.08 -18.00
CA SER A 416 -33.46 7.63 -17.35
C SER A 416 -33.38 7.85 -15.83
N ASP A 417 -34.53 7.89 -15.17
CA ASP A 417 -34.57 8.04 -13.70
C ASP A 417 -33.81 6.90 -13.00
N ASN A 418 -33.95 5.66 -13.48
CA ASN A 418 -33.24 4.53 -12.95
C ASN A 418 -31.72 4.65 -13.17
N SER A 419 -31.26 5.06 -14.35
CA SER A 419 -29.84 5.24 -14.61
C SER A 419 -29.24 6.39 -13.80
N ARG A 420 -30.00 7.49 -13.62
CA ARG A 420 -29.53 8.62 -12.77
C ARG A 420 -29.32 8.19 -11.34
N LYS A 421 -30.34 7.54 -10.75
CA LYS A 421 -30.21 7.00 -9.38
C LYS A 421 -29.08 5.97 -9.28
N GLY A 422 -29.05 5.01 -10.21
CA GLY A 422 -28.03 3.97 -10.22
C GLY A 422 -26.60 4.48 -10.40
N GLY A 423 -26.41 5.48 -11.28
CA GLY A 423 -25.10 6.08 -11.51
C GLY A 423 -24.59 6.88 -10.31
N ILE A 424 -25.46 7.64 -9.65
CA ILE A 424 -25.10 8.34 -8.42
C ILE A 424 -24.79 7.34 -7.30
N ASP A 425 -25.60 6.32 -7.12
CA ASP A 425 -25.35 5.25 -6.15
C ASP A 425 -23.99 4.57 -6.40
N LEU A 426 -23.64 4.30 -7.66
CA LEU A 426 -22.34 3.71 -8.02
C LEU A 426 -21.18 4.61 -7.60
N LEU A 427 -21.26 5.90 -7.92
CA LEU A 427 -20.22 6.87 -7.57
C LEU A 427 -20.07 7.07 -6.05
N GLN A 428 -21.13 6.84 -5.29
CA GLN A 428 -21.13 6.89 -3.83
C GLN A 428 -20.55 5.62 -3.16
N GLN A 429 -20.40 4.52 -3.89
CA GLN A 429 -19.81 3.28 -3.38
C GLN A 429 -18.28 3.26 -3.49
N ILE A 430 -17.68 4.09 -4.31
CA ILE A 430 -16.24 4.17 -4.47
C ILE A 430 -15.66 5.30 -3.63
N SER A 431 -14.35 5.21 -3.35
CA SER A 431 -13.67 6.18 -2.49
C SER A 431 -13.42 7.52 -3.21
N ALA A 432 -13.09 8.55 -2.45
CA ALA A 432 -12.64 9.82 -3.02
C ALA A 432 -11.41 9.62 -3.93
N LYS A 433 -10.47 8.76 -3.54
CA LYS A 433 -9.30 8.43 -4.38
C LYS A 433 -9.71 7.75 -5.68
N ASP A 434 -10.69 6.84 -5.65
CA ASP A 434 -11.22 6.21 -6.87
C ASP A 434 -11.85 7.26 -7.81
N LEU A 435 -12.59 8.22 -7.28
CA LEU A 435 -13.15 9.32 -8.08
C LEU A 435 -12.05 10.11 -8.81
N ARG A 436 -10.86 10.21 -8.21
CA ARG A 436 -9.72 10.98 -8.73
C ARG A 436 -8.96 10.30 -9.86
N ASP A 437 -9.11 8.99 -10.04
CA ASP A 437 -8.33 8.24 -11.04
C ASP A 437 -9.13 7.20 -11.84
N VAL A 438 -10.41 7.01 -11.56
CA VAL A 438 -11.25 6.06 -12.31
C VAL A 438 -11.42 6.49 -13.78
N ARG A 439 -11.36 5.50 -14.69
CA ARG A 439 -11.61 5.72 -16.11
C ARG A 439 -13.10 5.62 -16.45
N LEU A 440 -13.48 6.29 -17.52
CA LEU A 440 -14.86 6.29 -18.01
C LEU A 440 -15.37 4.88 -18.36
N ASP A 441 -14.54 4.07 -19.03
CA ASP A 441 -14.92 2.71 -19.42
C ASP A 441 -15.21 1.81 -18.21
N VAL A 442 -14.54 2.03 -17.08
CA VAL A 442 -14.80 1.34 -15.83
C VAL A 442 -16.19 1.67 -15.28
N LEU A 443 -16.53 2.95 -15.22
CA LEU A 443 -17.86 3.39 -14.75
C LEU A 443 -18.99 2.86 -15.64
N ILE A 444 -18.81 2.91 -16.95
CA ILE A 444 -19.78 2.37 -17.92
C ILE A 444 -19.95 0.87 -17.73
N ASP A 445 -18.85 0.15 -17.55
CA ASP A 445 -18.85 -1.31 -17.34
C ASP A 445 -19.71 -1.71 -16.14
N HIS A 446 -19.54 -1.03 -15.01
CA HIS A 446 -20.23 -1.39 -13.78
C HIS A 446 -21.69 -0.94 -13.75
N MET A 447 -22.10 0.00 -14.59
CA MET A 447 -23.52 0.32 -14.81
C MET A 447 -24.28 -0.82 -15.49
N GLN A 448 -23.59 -1.70 -16.20
CA GLN A 448 -24.16 -2.85 -16.91
C GLN A 448 -24.22 -4.11 -16.01
N SER A 449 -24.26 -3.93 -14.71
CA SER A 449 -24.32 -5.05 -13.75
C SER A 449 -25.64 -5.81 -13.85
N ARG A 450 -25.54 -7.15 -13.76
CA ARG A 450 -26.70 -8.04 -13.79
C ARG A 450 -27.46 -8.00 -12.47
N VAL A 451 -28.76 -7.87 -12.55
CA VAL A 451 -29.64 -7.88 -11.37
C VAL A 451 -30.19 -9.28 -11.18
N ARG A 452 -29.75 -9.99 -10.14
CA ARG A 452 -30.21 -11.32 -9.79
C ARG A 452 -30.66 -11.44 -8.33
N THR A 453 -30.42 -10.43 -7.52
CA THR A 453 -30.89 -10.36 -6.13
C THR A 453 -32.08 -9.43 -6.03
N THR A 454 -33.04 -9.77 -5.18
CA THR A 454 -34.20 -8.92 -4.89
C THR A 454 -33.90 -7.84 -3.86
N ASN A 455 -32.78 -7.98 -3.12
CA ASN A 455 -32.33 -6.98 -2.14
C ASN A 455 -31.56 -5.87 -2.84
N ALA A 456 -32.18 -4.68 -2.92
CA ALA A 456 -31.57 -3.52 -3.58
C ALA A 456 -30.29 -3.03 -2.88
N GLY A 457 -30.19 -3.19 -1.56
CA GLY A 457 -28.99 -2.85 -0.80
C GLY A 457 -27.82 -3.78 -1.13
N ASP A 458 -28.07 -5.08 -1.18
CA ASP A 458 -27.08 -6.09 -1.56
C ASP A 458 -26.63 -5.92 -3.01
N PHE A 459 -27.56 -5.63 -3.93
CA PHE A 459 -27.21 -5.34 -5.30
C PHE A 459 -26.27 -4.13 -5.40
N ARG A 460 -26.61 -3.05 -4.73
CA ARG A 460 -25.80 -1.82 -4.75
C ARG A 460 -24.40 -2.04 -4.17
N LYS A 461 -24.30 -2.69 -3.03
CA LYS A 461 -23.04 -2.86 -2.28
C LYS A 461 -22.17 -4.00 -2.79
N TYR A 462 -22.78 -5.10 -3.23
CA TYR A 462 -22.09 -6.38 -3.42
C TYR A 462 -22.19 -6.94 -4.84
N VAL A 463 -22.83 -6.23 -5.75
CA VAL A 463 -22.90 -6.60 -7.17
C VAL A 463 -22.43 -5.43 -8.05
N ARG A 464 -23.16 -4.31 -8.03
CA ARG A 464 -22.83 -3.15 -8.88
C ARG A 464 -21.55 -2.44 -8.45
N ASN A 465 -21.29 -2.37 -7.17
CA ASN A 465 -20.10 -1.73 -6.63
C ASN A 465 -18.81 -2.31 -7.26
N PRO A 466 -18.00 -1.49 -7.95
CA PRO A 466 -16.75 -1.98 -8.53
C PRO A 466 -15.66 -2.24 -7.47
N ARG A 467 -15.71 -1.56 -6.33
CA ARG A 467 -14.69 -1.66 -5.27
C ARG A 467 -14.82 -2.96 -4.50
N VAL A 468 -13.76 -3.78 -4.51
CA VAL A 468 -13.68 -5.04 -3.75
C VAL A 468 -12.78 -4.87 -2.53
N SER A 469 -11.57 -4.37 -2.70
CA SER A 469 -10.59 -4.15 -1.62
C SER A 469 -9.73 -2.91 -1.91
N ASN A 470 -8.46 -3.09 -2.21
CA ASN A 470 -7.50 -2.00 -2.45
C ASN A 470 -6.89 -2.04 -3.87
N GLU A 471 -7.54 -2.73 -4.80
CA GLU A 471 -7.11 -2.81 -6.20
C GLU A 471 -7.45 -1.53 -6.97
N MET A 472 -6.75 -1.32 -8.09
CA MET A 472 -7.19 -0.35 -9.09
C MET A 472 -8.49 -0.83 -9.73
N LEU A 473 -9.48 0.04 -9.89
CA LEU A 473 -10.74 -0.32 -10.51
C LEU A 473 -10.56 -0.64 -12.00
N THR A 474 -11.14 -1.76 -12.44
CA THR A 474 -11.05 -2.27 -13.82
C THR A 474 -12.44 -2.62 -14.37
N PRO A 475 -12.60 -2.69 -15.71
CA PRO A 475 -13.86 -3.06 -16.33
C PRO A 475 -14.02 -4.60 -16.38
N TYR A 476 -14.02 -5.25 -15.24
CA TYR A 476 -13.99 -6.71 -15.15
C TYR A 476 -15.33 -7.38 -15.54
N LYS A 477 -16.43 -6.66 -15.48
CA LYS A 477 -17.73 -7.26 -15.84
C LYS A 477 -17.84 -7.56 -17.33
N THR A 478 -17.44 -6.64 -18.18
CA THR A 478 -17.33 -6.90 -19.61
C THR A 478 -16.33 -8.01 -19.90
N PHE A 479 -15.20 -8.00 -19.24
CA PHE A 479 -14.18 -9.05 -19.41
C PHE A 479 -14.74 -10.45 -19.11
N PHE A 480 -15.29 -10.66 -17.94
CA PHE A 480 -15.85 -11.96 -17.55
C PHE A 480 -17.04 -12.34 -18.43
N GLY A 481 -17.82 -11.37 -18.89
CA GLY A 481 -18.91 -11.61 -19.84
C GLY A 481 -18.46 -12.18 -21.18
N LYS A 482 -17.19 -11.95 -21.55
CA LYS A 482 -16.60 -12.50 -22.80
C LYS A 482 -15.97 -13.88 -22.61
N VAL A 483 -15.42 -14.16 -21.43
CA VAL A 483 -14.59 -15.36 -21.21
C VAL A 483 -15.33 -16.49 -20.49
N ILE A 484 -16.46 -16.22 -19.82
CA ILE A 484 -17.27 -17.23 -19.17
C ILE A 484 -18.50 -17.52 -20.04
N SER A 485 -18.71 -18.80 -20.36
CA SER A 485 -19.86 -19.23 -21.16
C SER A 485 -21.18 -18.98 -20.41
N LYS A 486 -22.27 -18.79 -21.16
CA LYS A 486 -23.61 -18.66 -20.58
C LYS A 486 -23.99 -19.88 -19.73
N GLU A 487 -23.61 -21.05 -20.17
CA GLU A 487 -23.86 -22.32 -19.47
C GLU A 487 -23.16 -22.33 -18.11
N ASP A 488 -21.89 -21.95 -18.06
CA ASP A 488 -21.13 -21.85 -16.80
C ASP A 488 -21.71 -20.78 -15.88
N VAL A 489 -22.11 -19.63 -16.41
CA VAL A 489 -22.76 -18.58 -15.62
C VAL A 489 -24.02 -19.10 -14.93
N GLU A 490 -24.89 -19.78 -15.66
CA GLU A 490 -26.13 -20.34 -15.07
C GLU A 490 -25.83 -21.43 -14.04
N ALA A 491 -24.81 -22.25 -14.26
CA ALA A 491 -24.37 -23.26 -13.29
C ALA A 491 -23.84 -22.62 -11.99
N TYR A 492 -23.01 -21.58 -12.11
CA TYR A 492 -22.45 -20.88 -10.95
C TYR A 492 -23.47 -20.04 -10.20
N VAL A 493 -24.43 -19.44 -10.90
CA VAL A 493 -25.53 -18.72 -10.25
C VAL A 493 -26.44 -19.67 -9.47
N ALA A 494 -26.73 -20.85 -10.03
CA ALA A 494 -27.54 -21.85 -9.35
C ALA A 494 -26.84 -22.44 -8.12
N GLU A 495 -25.54 -22.68 -8.22
CA GLU A 495 -24.71 -23.22 -7.14
C GLU A 495 -23.38 -22.46 -7.05
N PRO A 496 -23.31 -21.33 -6.30
CA PRO A 496 -22.08 -20.53 -6.21
C PRO A 496 -20.85 -21.29 -5.71
N MET A 497 -21.02 -22.36 -4.95
CA MET A 497 -19.91 -23.19 -4.49
C MET A 497 -19.17 -23.91 -5.63
N LYS A 498 -19.80 -24.10 -6.79
CA LYS A 498 -19.13 -24.59 -8.00
C LYS A 498 -18.10 -23.60 -8.52
N MET A 499 -18.37 -22.32 -8.39
CA MET A 499 -17.43 -21.25 -8.73
C MET A 499 -16.23 -21.25 -7.76
N VAL A 500 -16.48 -21.43 -6.47
CA VAL A 500 -15.42 -21.59 -5.46
C VAL A 500 -14.51 -22.76 -5.82
N ALA A 501 -15.10 -23.91 -6.15
CA ALA A 501 -14.36 -25.10 -6.56
C ALA A 501 -13.55 -24.86 -7.84
N TRP A 502 -14.11 -24.13 -8.81
CA TRP A 502 -13.42 -23.80 -10.04
C TRP A 502 -12.17 -22.93 -9.76
N VAL A 503 -12.32 -21.89 -8.93
CA VAL A 503 -11.19 -21.01 -8.55
C VAL A 503 -10.12 -21.79 -7.80
N ALA A 504 -10.51 -22.62 -6.82
CA ALA A 504 -9.59 -23.46 -6.06
C ALA A 504 -8.78 -24.40 -6.95
N LYS A 505 -9.39 -24.93 -8.00
CA LYS A 505 -8.76 -25.87 -8.95
C LYS A 505 -7.90 -25.17 -10.01
N ASN A 506 -8.35 -24.03 -10.53
CA ASN A 506 -7.79 -23.43 -11.75
C ASN A 506 -6.85 -22.25 -11.50
N ILE A 507 -6.89 -21.65 -10.32
CA ILE A 507 -5.99 -20.55 -9.94
C ILE A 507 -4.96 -21.09 -8.95
N GLN A 508 -3.73 -21.21 -9.41
CA GLN A 508 -2.61 -21.54 -8.54
C GLN A 508 -2.31 -20.37 -7.62
N VAL A 509 -2.07 -20.64 -6.34
CA VAL A 509 -1.73 -19.61 -5.36
C VAL A 509 -0.26 -19.71 -4.98
N ASN A 510 0.43 -18.56 -5.06
CA ASN A 510 1.80 -18.39 -4.60
C ASN A 510 1.89 -17.11 -3.81
N LYS A 511 2.23 -17.20 -2.53
CA LYS A 511 2.30 -16.05 -1.60
C LYS A 511 3.35 -15.02 -1.99
N GLU A 512 4.33 -15.40 -2.80
CA GLU A 512 5.49 -14.56 -3.13
C GLU A 512 5.45 -13.98 -4.55
N CYS A 513 4.50 -14.39 -5.39
CA CYS A 513 4.50 -14.00 -6.81
C CYS A 513 4.22 -12.51 -7.06
N ASN A 514 3.63 -11.82 -6.12
CA ASN A 514 3.23 -10.41 -6.26
C ASN A 514 3.66 -9.52 -5.08
N LEU A 515 4.66 -9.93 -4.32
CA LEU A 515 5.15 -9.15 -3.18
C LEU A 515 5.58 -7.75 -3.59
N GLY A 516 5.21 -6.76 -2.79
CA GLY A 516 5.58 -5.36 -2.98
C GLY A 516 4.84 -4.63 -4.09
N ALA A 517 3.77 -5.21 -4.64
CA ALA A 517 2.97 -4.61 -5.70
C ALA A 517 1.50 -4.48 -5.31
N PRO A 518 0.71 -3.64 -6.01
CA PRO A 518 -0.74 -3.66 -5.87
C PRO A 518 -1.33 -4.98 -6.34
N PRO A 519 -2.57 -5.29 -5.96
CA PRO A 519 -3.22 -6.53 -6.39
C PRO A 519 -3.21 -6.72 -7.91
N VAL A 520 -3.04 -7.95 -8.35
CA VAL A 520 -3.20 -8.33 -9.76
C VAL A 520 -4.65 -8.10 -10.18
N SER A 521 -4.87 -7.52 -11.35
CA SER A 521 -6.23 -7.32 -11.87
C SER A 521 -6.96 -8.67 -12.08
N PRO A 522 -8.29 -8.69 -12.03
CA PRO A 522 -9.06 -9.91 -12.33
C PRO A 522 -8.73 -10.50 -13.71
N GLU A 523 -8.54 -9.67 -14.72
CA GLU A 523 -8.11 -10.11 -16.05
C GLU A 523 -6.71 -10.72 -16.03
N GLY A 524 -5.78 -10.12 -15.27
CA GLY A 524 -4.42 -10.64 -15.10
C GLY A 524 -4.39 -12.01 -14.43
N VAL A 525 -5.19 -12.21 -13.39
CA VAL A 525 -5.32 -13.52 -12.73
C VAL A 525 -5.88 -14.57 -13.68
N TRP A 526 -6.89 -14.21 -14.45
CA TRP A 526 -7.46 -15.12 -15.47
C TRP A 526 -6.42 -15.55 -16.50
N LYS A 527 -5.64 -14.61 -17.02
CA LYS A 527 -4.60 -14.89 -18.03
C LYS A 527 -3.45 -15.73 -17.48
N ALA A 528 -2.98 -15.40 -16.29
CA ALA A 528 -1.84 -16.08 -15.67
C ALA A 528 -2.22 -17.41 -15.01
N ARG A 529 -3.47 -17.58 -14.59
CA ARG A 529 -3.92 -18.73 -13.77
C ARG A 529 -3.08 -18.87 -12.48
N LEU A 530 -2.52 -17.75 -12.04
CA LEU A 530 -1.65 -17.60 -10.88
C LEU A 530 -2.03 -16.33 -10.13
N ALA A 531 -2.01 -16.37 -8.82
CA ALA A 531 -2.24 -15.20 -7.98
C ALA A 531 -1.61 -15.39 -6.59
N ASP A 532 -1.32 -14.28 -5.92
CA ASP A 532 -1.19 -14.28 -4.47
C ASP A 532 -2.57 -14.44 -3.82
N PRO A 533 -2.67 -14.80 -2.54
CA PRO A 533 -3.97 -15.06 -1.90
C PRO A 533 -4.93 -13.87 -1.98
N HIS A 534 -4.45 -12.65 -1.80
CA HIS A 534 -5.28 -11.45 -1.84
C HIS A 534 -5.83 -11.16 -3.25
N SER A 535 -4.99 -11.27 -4.27
CA SER A 535 -5.43 -11.12 -5.67
C SER A 535 -6.42 -12.19 -6.08
N ARG A 536 -6.26 -13.44 -5.61
CA ARG A 536 -7.25 -14.50 -5.82
C ARG A 536 -8.59 -14.15 -5.20
N ASP A 537 -8.60 -13.62 -3.99
CA ASP A 537 -9.82 -13.23 -3.28
C ASP A 537 -10.57 -12.13 -4.04
N ILE A 538 -9.84 -11.11 -4.51
CA ILE A 538 -10.40 -10.04 -5.35
C ILE A 538 -10.94 -10.61 -6.67
N PHE A 539 -10.20 -11.51 -7.30
CA PHE A 539 -10.62 -12.20 -8.52
C PHE A 539 -11.95 -12.92 -8.34
N PHE A 540 -12.08 -13.71 -7.28
CA PHE A 540 -13.32 -14.44 -6.99
C PHE A 540 -14.52 -13.50 -6.80
N VAL A 541 -14.36 -12.45 -5.98
CA VAL A 541 -15.45 -11.50 -5.74
C VAL A 541 -15.83 -10.77 -7.03
N SER A 542 -14.86 -10.37 -7.83
CA SER A 542 -15.09 -9.73 -9.13
C SER A 542 -15.82 -10.65 -10.10
N MET A 543 -15.42 -11.92 -10.18
CA MET A 543 -16.06 -12.93 -10.99
C MET A 543 -17.53 -13.16 -10.56
N ALA A 544 -17.78 -13.28 -9.26
CA ALA A 544 -19.12 -13.43 -8.70
C ALA A 544 -20.01 -12.24 -9.04
N ARG A 545 -19.52 -11.02 -8.79
CA ARG A 545 -20.26 -9.78 -9.09
C ARG A 545 -20.56 -9.62 -10.58
N SER A 546 -19.66 -10.06 -11.47
CA SER A 546 -19.88 -10.02 -12.91
C SER A 546 -21.06 -10.87 -13.35
N MET A 547 -21.38 -11.91 -12.63
CA MET A 547 -22.52 -12.80 -12.88
C MET A 547 -23.79 -12.42 -12.10
N GLY A 548 -23.73 -11.34 -11.32
CA GLY A 548 -24.85 -10.89 -10.49
C GLY A 548 -24.95 -11.59 -9.14
N VAL A 549 -23.94 -12.33 -8.73
CA VAL A 549 -23.87 -13.03 -7.45
C VAL A 549 -23.25 -12.08 -6.41
N PRO A 550 -24.00 -11.68 -5.34
CA PRO A 550 -23.47 -10.81 -4.33
C PRO A 550 -22.31 -11.46 -3.56
N ALA A 551 -21.19 -10.73 -3.48
CA ALA A 551 -19.99 -11.20 -2.80
C ALA A 551 -19.17 -10.02 -2.30
N ARG A 552 -18.34 -10.27 -1.28
CA ARG A 552 -17.43 -9.27 -0.71
C ARG A 552 -16.18 -9.90 -0.11
N ILE A 553 -15.18 -9.09 0.13
CA ILE A 553 -14.16 -9.34 1.15
C ILE A 553 -14.62 -8.60 2.41
N ASP A 554 -14.80 -9.31 3.51
CA ASP A 554 -15.20 -8.69 4.78
C ASP A 554 -14.09 -7.78 5.29
N GLU A 555 -14.41 -6.53 5.58
CA GLU A 555 -13.43 -5.51 5.98
C GLU A 555 -12.79 -5.81 7.34
N VAL A 556 -13.52 -6.44 8.24
CA VAL A 556 -13.04 -6.75 9.60
C VAL A 556 -12.09 -7.93 9.61
N THR A 557 -12.47 -9.03 8.96
CA THR A 557 -11.74 -10.31 9.03
C THR A 557 -10.86 -10.58 7.82
N GLY A 558 -11.09 -9.88 6.71
CA GLY A 558 -10.42 -10.16 5.43
C GLY A 558 -10.93 -11.44 4.74
N LYS A 559 -11.99 -12.05 5.23
CA LYS A 559 -12.56 -13.26 4.63
C LYS A 559 -13.39 -12.96 3.40
N VAL A 560 -13.31 -13.84 2.41
CA VAL A 560 -14.22 -13.82 1.27
C VAL A 560 -15.58 -14.35 1.69
N GLN A 561 -16.64 -13.65 1.30
CA GLN A 561 -18.02 -14.01 1.63
C GLN A 561 -18.94 -13.92 0.42
N LEU A 562 -19.85 -14.90 0.30
CA LEU A 562 -21.04 -14.80 -0.52
C LEU A 562 -22.17 -14.22 0.34
N ILE A 563 -22.95 -13.31 -0.24
CA ILE A 563 -24.08 -12.68 0.46
C ILE A 563 -25.37 -13.29 -0.02
N THR A 564 -26.15 -13.87 0.90
CA THR A 564 -27.45 -14.48 0.64
C THR A 564 -28.54 -13.80 1.45
N ASP A 565 -29.79 -14.14 1.18
CA ASP A 565 -30.94 -13.64 1.95
C ASP A 565 -30.86 -14.07 3.44
N ASP A 566 -30.16 -15.16 3.72
CA ASP A 566 -29.95 -15.67 5.08
C ASP A 566 -28.68 -15.12 5.76
N GLY A 567 -27.93 -14.26 5.07
CA GLY A 567 -26.71 -13.62 5.57
C GLY A 567 -25.47 -13.98 4.78
N ALA A 568 -24.31 -13.65 5.36
CA ALA A 568 -23.02 -13.91 4.75
C ALA A 568 -22.55 -15.34 4.95
N ILE A 569 -22.02 -15.96 3.90
CA ILE A 569 -21.43 -17.29 3.92
C ILE A 569 -19.93 -17.15 3.64
N ASP A 570 -19.11 -17.63 4.58
CA ASP A 570 -17.65 -17.64 4.40
C ASP A 570 -17.23 -18.61 3.30
N VAL A 571 -16.28 -18.19 2.46
CA VAL A 571 -15.69 -18.97 1.39
C VAL A 571 -14.27 -19.34 1.77
N ASN A 572 -13.96 -20.65 1.67
CA ASN A 572 -12.62 -21.17 1.91
C ASN A 572 -12.18 -21.99 0.69
N PHE A 573 -11.19 -21.48 -0.05
CA PHE A 573 -10.68 -22.13 -1.27
C PHE A 573 -9.82 -23.36 -0.97
N GLU A 574 -9.25 -23.46 0.21
CA GLU A 574 -8.36 -24.55 0.62
C GLU A 574 -9.13 -25.72 1.23
N ALA A 575 -10.35 -25.47 1.65
CA ALA A 575 -11.23 -26.45 2.30
C ALA A 575 -12.67 -26.33 1.77
N VAL A 576 -12.84 -26.48 0.46
CA VAL A 576 -14.14 -26.38 -0.22
C VAL A 576 -15.11 -27.41 0.37
N GLY A 577 -16.26 -26.94 0.84
CA GLY A 577 -17.31 -27.81 1.41
C GLY A 577 -17.17 -28.08 2.91
N GLN A 578 -16.19 -27.53 3.60
CA GLN A 578 -16.14 -27.58 5.06
C GLN A 578 -17.18 -26.64 5.71
N ALA A 579 -17.65 -27.04 6.88
CA ALA A 579 -18.56 -26.21 7.66
C ALA A 579 -17.94 -24.85 8.01
N PRO A 580 -18.73 -23.77 8.02
CA PRO A 580 -18.25 -22.46 8.49
C PRO A 580 -17.71 -22.55 9.91
N ALA A 581 -16.74 -21.67 10.22
CA ALA A 581 -16.24 -21.53 11.59
C ALA A 581 -17.39 -21.21 12.56
N GLN A 582 -17.36 -21.81 13.74
CA GLN A 582 -18.28 -21.45 14.80
C GLN A 582 -18.05 -19.99 15.19
N ARG A 583 -19.12 -19.31 15.59
CA ARG A 583 -19.04 -17.90 16.02
C ARG A 583 -19.38 -17.77 17.48
N GLY A 584 -18.70 -16.85 18.13
CA GLY A 584 -18.97 -16.44 19.50
C GLY A 584 -19.30 -14.95 19.56
N ARG A 585 -19.68 -14.50 20.75
CA ARG A 585 -19.93 -13.08 21.01
C ARG A 585 -18.96 -12.59 22.07
N LEU A 586 -18.21 -11.55 21.72
CA LEU A 586 -17.32 -10.85 22.64
C LEU A 586 -17.99 -9.57 23.13
N ALA A 587 -18.19 -9.45 24.44
CA ALA A 587 -18.64 -8.22 25.08
C ALA A 587 -17.69 -7.88 26.23
N ALA A 588 -17.45 -6.60 26.44
CA ALA A 588 -16.59 -6.14 27.53
C ALA A 588 -17.07 -4.79 28.06
N LYS A 589 -16.93 -4.64 29.37
CA LYS A 589 -17.27 -3.40 30.08
C LYS A 589 -16.03 -2.51 30.19
N TYR A 590 -16.25 -1.22 30.06
CA TYR A 590 -15.26 -0.18 30.34
C TYR A 590 -15.85 0.79 31.38
N THR A 591 -15.05 1.10 32.37
CA THR A 591 -15.42 2.12 33.38
C THR A 591 -14.72 3.43 32.98
N PRO A 592 -15.49 4.48 32.63
CA PRO A 592 -14.90 5.76 32.24
C PRO A 592 -14.01 6.35 33.34
N ILE A 593 -12.93 6.97 32.92
CA ILE A 593 -12.01 7.75 33.75
C ILE A 593 -12.02 9.21 33.28
N GLN A 594 -11.53 10.11 34.12
CA GLN A 594 -11.57 11.55 33.83
C GLN A 594 -10.91 11.93 32.51
N SER A 595 -9.83 11.24 32.15
CA SER A 595 -9.06 11.50 30.92
C SER A 595 -9.56 10.73 29.70
N LEU A 596 -10.46 9.74 29.86
CA LEU A 596 -10.92 8.88 28.78
C LEU A 596 -12.32 8.34 29.09
N ASP A 597 -13.30 8.92 28.44
CA ASP A 597 -14.71 8.54 28.60
C ASP A 597 -15.05 7.28 27.79
N ASN A 598 -14.62 7.22 26.54
CA ASN A 598 -14.95 6.11 25.64
C ASN A 598 -13.74 5.78 24.75
N PRO A 599 -13.01 4.68 25.02
CA PRO A 599 -11.86 4.29 24.23
C PRO A 599 -12.21 4.11 22.75
N LYS A 600 -11.25 4.40 21.89
CA LYS A 600 -11.38 4.31 20.45
C LYS A 600 -10.41 3.30 19.88
N TYR A 601 -10.88 2.49 18.94
CA TYR A 601 -10.05 1.52 18.24
C TYR A 601 -8.88 2.23 17.53
N TYR A 602 -7.72 1.63 17.48
CA TYR A 602 -6.41 2.17 17.06
C TYR A 602 -5.82 3.25 17.97
N SER A 603 -6.63 4.08 18.62
CA SER A 603 -6.08 5.10 19.53
C SER A 603 -5.76 4.53 20.90
N HIS A 604 -6.62 3.65 21.41
CA HIS A 604 -6.55 3.17 22.80
C HIS A 604 -6.51 1.66 22.93
N PHE A 605 -7.06 0.92 21.97
CA PHE A 605 -7.07 -0.54 21.98
C PHE A 605 -7.14 -1.13 20.57
N THR A 606 -6.71 -2.38 20.44
CA THR A 606 -6.92 -3.22 19.28
C THR A 606 -7.15 -4.67 19.70
N ILE A 607 -7.74 -5.45 18.80
CA ILE A 607 -8.01 -6.88 18.99
C ILE A 607 -7.36 -7.63 17.84
N SER A 608 -6.55 -8.64 18.18
CA SER A 608 -5.90 -9.52 17.20
C SER A 608 -6.26 -10.97 17.48
N LYS A 609 -6.46 -11.73 16.41
CA LYS A 609 -6.67 -13.18 16.49
C LYS A 609 -5.32 -13.89 16.47
N VAL A 610 -5.14 -14.90 17.31
CA VAL A 610 -4.01 -15.81 17.25
C VAL A 610 -4.23 -16.76 16.09
N THR A 611 -3.27 -16.81 15.15
CA THR A 611 -3.36 -17.67 13.97
C THR A 611 -2.94 -19.10 14.29
N PRO A 612 -3.28 -20.10 13.44
CA PRO A 612 -2.80 -21.46 13.60
C PRO A 612 -1.26 -21.58 13.62
N GLN A 613 -0.54 -20.62 13.03
CA GLN A 613 0.92 -20.59 13.02
C GLN A 613 1.54 -20.02 14.29
N GLY A 614 0.73 -19.39 15.16
CA GLY A 614 1.18 -18.79 16.41
C GLY A 614 1.57 -17.31 16.32
N ASN A 615 1.21 -16.62 15.25
CA ASN A 615 1.34 -15.18 15.13
C ASN A 615 -0.02 -14.46 15.23
N LEU A 616 -0.04 -13.16 15.07
CA LEU A 616 -1.23 -12.34 15.27
C LEU A 616 -1.79 -11.80 13.96
N GLN A 617 -3.12 -11.81 13.86
CA GLN A 617 -3.87 -11.15 12.78
C GLN A 617 -4.77 -10.08 13.38
N LEU A 618 -4.49 -8.82 13.07
CA LEU A 618 -5.29 -7.69 13.53
C LEU A 618 -6.70 -7.74 12.92
N LEU A 619 -7.72 -7.51 13.75
CA LEU A 619 -9.06 -7.20 13.27
C LEU A 619 -9.13 -5.71 12.92
N SER A 620 -9.66 -5.39 11.75
CA SER A 620 -9.76 -4.02 11.24
C SER A 620 -11.14 -3.44 11.48
N TYR A 621 -11.19 -2.32 12.20
CA TYR A 621 -12.41 -1.58 12.50
C TYR A 621 -12.25 -0.11 12.12
N ASP A 622 -11.94 0.12 10.84
CA ASP A 622 -11.76 1.47 10.30
C ASP A 622 -13.09 2.19 10.14
N GLU A 623 -13.08 3.49 10.35
CA GLU A 623 -14.20 4.38 10.03
C GLU A 623 -13.70 5.45 9.03
N GLY A 624 -14.37 5.52 7.88
CA GLY A 624 -14.08 6.50 6.84
C GLY A 624 -12.96 6.13 5.89
N ASP A 625 -12.56 7.08 5.06
CA ASP A 625 -11.61 6.89 3.95
C ASP A 625 -10.14 7.15 4.35
N THR A 626 -9.83 7.22 5.64
CA THR A 626 -8.48 7.47 6.13
C THR A 626 -7.78 6.16 6.48
N ASP A 627 -6.51 6.07 6.12
CA ASP A 627 -5.70 4.87 6.28
C ASP A 627 -5.40 4.51 7.74
N MET A 628 -5.32 5.48 8.64
CA MET A 628 -4.92 5.25 10.03
C MET A 628 -5.57 6.23 11.01
N GLY A 629 -5.77 5.76 12.24
CA GLY A 629 -6.21 6.59 13.37
C GLY A 629 -7.71 6.85 13.48
N GLY A 630 -8.50 6.35 12.55
CA GLY A 630 -9.95 6.37 12.63
C GLY A 630 -10.51 5.00 12.98
N GLY A 631 -11.29 4.86 14.04
CA GLY A 631 -11.86 3.57 14.40
C GLY A 631 -13.08 3.70 15.30
N VAL A 632 -13.81 2.59 15.44
CA VAL A 632 -15.02 2.50 16.23
C VAL A 632 -14.74 2.72 17.73
N THR A 633 -15.73 3.20 18.45
CA THR A 633 -15.62 3.37 19.90
C THR A 633 -15.83 2.03 20.63
N TRP A 634 -15.28 1.93 21.86
CA TRP A 634 -15.49 0.76 22.71
C TRP A 634 -16.98 0.48 22.95
N SER A 635 -17.75 1.52 23.20
CA SER A 635 -19.19 1.35 23.45
C SER A 635 -19.93 0.81 22.23
N SER A 636 -19.58 1.23 21.02
CA SER A 636 -20.23 0.73 19.80
C SER A 636 -19.81 -0.70 19.46
N LEU A 637 -18.58 -1.08 19.77
CA LEU A 637 -18.05 -2.40 19.44
C LEU A 637 -18.32 -3.45 20.50
N LEU A 638 -18.07 -3.14 21.78
CA LEU A 638 -17.96 -4.13 22.85
C LEU A 638 -19.01 -4.02 23.92
N LYS A 639 -19.73 -2.87 24.09
CA LYS A 639 -20.72 -2.72 25.14
C LYS A 639 -21.86 -3.74 25.01
N GLU A 640 -22.44 -3.83 23.82
CA GLU A 640 -23.47 -4.81 23.49
C GLU A 640 -22.88 -6.12 22.92
N GLY A 641 -21.58 -6.11 22.63
CA GLY A 641 -20.84 -7.22 22.08
C GLY A 641 -20.83 -7.28 20.57
N THR A 642 -19.80 -7.91 20.04
CA THR A 642 -19.60 -8.15 18.61
C THR A 642 -19.43 -9.64 18.32
N SER A 643 -19.87 -10.07 17.15
CA SER A 643 -19.74 -11.46 16.71
C SER A 643 -18.36 -11.68 16.11
N LEU A 644 -17.63 -12.67 16.60
CA LEU A 644 -16.31 -13.07 16.12
C LEU A 644 -16.30 -14.58 15.87
N ASP A 645 -15.37 -15.02 15.02
CA ASP A 645 -15.10 -16.45 14.88
C ASP A 645 -14.58 -17.02 16.20
N ALA A 646 -14.94 -18.24 16.51
CA ALA A 646 -14.38 -18.96 17.65
C ALA A 646 -12.85 -19.06 17.49
N GLY A 647 -12.12 -18.82 18.55
CA GLY A 647 -10.65 -18.81 18.57
C GLY A 647 -10.11 -18.02 19.73
N ASP A 648 -8.82 -17.79 19.70
CA ASP A 648 -8.10 -17.06 20.72
C ASP A 648 -7.75 -15.65 20.23
N TYR A 649 -7.97 -14.68 21.10
CA TYR A 649 -7.79 -13.27 20.79
C TYR A 649 -6.91 -12.59 21.84
N ILE A 650 -6.13 -11.62 21.38
CA ILE A 650 -5.34 -10.75 22.24
C ILE A 650 -5.88 -9.34 22.14
N LEU A 651 -6.23 -8.77 23.29
CA LEU A 651 -6.56 -7.36 23.43
C LEU A 651 -5.27 -6.62 23.81
N VAL A 652 -4.91 -5.62 23.02
CA VAL A 652 -3.81 -4.71 23.32
C VAL A 652 -4.39 -3.37 23.71
N THR A 653 -3.97 -2.85 24.84
CA THR A 653 -4.29 -1.48 25.30
C THR A 653 -2.99 -0.77 25.62
N GLY A 654 -2.97 0.54 25.50
CA GLY A 654 -1.79 1.30 25.86
C GLY A 654 -2.03 2.79 25.86
N THR A 655 -1.10 3.49 26.49
CA THR A 655 -1.04 4.94 26.51
C THR A 655 0.39 5.39 26.22
N ARG A 656 0.53 6.50 25.52
CA ARG A 656 1.82 7.16 25.37
C ARG A 656 1.99 8.16 26.49
N LEU A 657 3.08 8.08 27.21
CA LEU A 657 3.47 9.09 28.18
C LEU A 657 4.00 10.31 27.42
N ALA A 658 3.63 11.51 27.86
CA ALA A 658 4.22 12.73 27.35
C ALA A 658 5.72 12.73 27.69
N CYS A 659 6.58 12.93 26.69
CA CYS A 659 8.01 13.07 26.86
C CYS A 659 8.38 14.54 27.07
#